data_9185494391098a8affff86afbab9f74c
#
_entry.id   9185494391098a8affff86afbab9f74c
#
_cell.length_a   1.000
_cell.length_b   1.000
_cell.length_c   1.000
_cell.angle_alpha   90.00
_cell.angle_beta   90.00
_cell.angle_gamma   90.00
#
_symmetry.space_group_name_H-M   'P 1'
#
loop_
_entity.id
_entity.type
_entity.pdbx_description
1 polymer ?
#
loop_
_entity_poly.entity_id
_entity_poly.type
_entity_poly.pdbx_seq_one_letter_code
_entity_poly.pdbx_strand_id
1 'polypeptide(L)'
;MKKLIFTETSKNPPIKNPKKHLHLVFFILSLAFFLFILYQGLFLPYALSGPHGKEQGAEHQALQPFDLVVKDAQKLEGMFTLYRNKATEKVYLEIKPQQLTKKFLCFVTLASGLGEAGILSGMPIGDFLFQLRRVQNTVQFVIPNINFRTSPGDPQAGSVERAFSESILYSLPVKSIHPQRQTLLIDLGDLLISEQRDLPGVKSILPMLLGASYSIDADKSYFKDVKAFPLNVEIASVYGFSSENDSSVNYLPSVPDSRAFNLRIHYSFSEVPLNNGYRPRLADERVGYFLTAYKDFSDNISREPFVRYINRWHLQKQIPTAPMSPPVQPIVFWIENNVPLEYRNAIREGVLMWNKAFAKAGFTEAIQVKQMPDNAKWDPADVRYNTIRWSSSFEPEFAGIGPSRTNPLTGEILDADILLDANIVRQVKQNYRSLVEQNRSLARSFQGQNGSNTNPCQFGMYSRYLKVLENGDLKTGSSEASPGGIADDLPTLVERYQQQKRSSLSQLLASSDMCFGLEASRQFAIGAMSLSLLENATPSSQNLEDYVNQYIRFLTVHEVGHTLGLRHNFHGSTMLQPEDLNNTQLTRTQGLVASVMDYVPINLAPAGSVQGDYFSALVGPYDDWAIEYGYKVIGGGLNPRGELPALQQIASRAGEAQLAYAPDEDTVDDLDPAANAFDLSGNMLRYSQWQLENSKTMWKRLEKRTPFGEDGYNELRVMFDSVFGYYFQQVMNTTLYVGGQSFSRIRPVDAKGKLPFVPIELAQQREALATLEKYVFAPDAFSFAPELLNKLAPSRWEHWGSPALVFPLDYPIGDRITFLQRFVLRVLLSPARLARLRDAELKSAPENALKLPEVLNTVQKDVWKEVLQPTNKKMEISTFRRSLQREHLAILIGMVLRKTNVPEDARSLAWYELRQLREGLSKSIRNLDRRADTYTRAHLEETRDRISKVLNSQIQSN
;
A
#
# COMPACT_ATOMS: atom_id res chain seq x y z
N MET A 1 29.15 -55.65 -1.83
CA MET A 1 29.08 -57.14 -1.86
C MET A 1 27.68 -57.53 -2.28
N LYS A 2 27.62 -58.34 -3.38
CA LYS A 2 26.56 -59.23 -3.87
C LYS A 2 25.15 -58.71 -4.02
N LYS A 3 24.62 -58.45 -5.27
CA LYS A 3 24.24 -59.28 -6.42
C LYS A 3 23.15 -60.29 -6.09
N LEU A 4 22.04 -60.18 -6.81
CA LEU A 4 21.34 -61.23 -7.61
C LEU A 4 19.98 -60.60 -8.05
N ILE A 5 19.65 -60.31 -9.28
CA ILE A 5 19.47 -61.02 -10.57
C ILE A 5 18.43 -62.17 -10.44
N PHE A 6 17.32 -61.99 -11.18
CA PHE A 6 16.71 -62.88 -12.18
C PHE A 6 15.27 -62.42 -12.49
N THR A 7 14.96 -61.97 -13.66
CA THR A 7 14.56 -62.52 -14.98
C THR A 7 13.11 -63.06 -15.05
N GLU A 8 12.33 -62.41 -15.95
CA GLU A 8 11.41 -62.84 -17.00
C GLU A 8 10.55 -64.11 -16.80
N THR A 9 9.27 -64.07 -17.12
CA THR A 9 8.66 -64.23 -18.44
C THR A 9 7.12 -64.21 -18.41
N SER A 10 6.55 -63.39 -19.29
CA SER A 10 5.45 -63.64 -20.27
C SER A 10 4.13 -64.29 -19.91
N LYS A 11 3.09 -63.62 -20.31
CA LYS A 11 1.92 -63.95 -21.15
C LYS A 11 0.60 -63.35 -20.64
N ASN A 12 0.08 -62.41 -21.39
CA ASN A 12 -1.31 -61.94 -21.33
C ASN A 12 -2.31 -62.98 -21.88
N PRO A 13 -3.53 -62.98 -21.39
CA PRO A 13 -4.67 -62.88 -22.31
C PRO A 13 -5.70 -61.80 -21.88
N PRO A 14 -6.69 -61.48 -22.72
CA PRO A 14 -7.28 -60.17 -22.81
C PRO A 14 -8.42 -59.91 -21.81
N ILE A 15 -8.45 -58.72 -21.26
CA ILE A 15 -9.49 -58.25 -20.30
C ILE A 15 -10.68 -57.67 -21.03
N LYS A 16 -11.83 -58.24 -20.77
CA LYS A 16 -13.13 -57.66 -21.14
C LYS A 16 -13.62 -56.69 -20.09
N ASN A 17 -13.95 -55.52 -20.52
CA ASN A 17 -14.88 -54.52 -19.98
C ASN A 17 -14.79 -54.08 -18.51
N PRO A 18 -14.20 -52.89 -18.21
CA PRO A 18 -13.93 -52.41 -16.83
C PRO A 18 -15.10 -51.69 -16.12
N LYS A 19 -16.29 -51.49 -16.77
CA LYS A 19 -17.37 -50.69 -16.17
C LYS A 19 -18.25 -51.40 -15.12
N LYS A 20 -18.22 -52.68 -15.01
CA LYS A 20 -19.02 -53.42 -13.99
C LYS A 20 -18.32 -53.62 -12.63
N HIS A 21 -17.04 -53.53 -12.56
CA HIS A 21 -16.32 -53.70 -11.29
C HIS A 21 -16.18 -52.44 -10.47
N LEU A 22 -16.26 -51.27 -11.11
CA LEU A 22 -16.12 -49.99 -10.40
C LEU A 22 -17.34 -49.70 -9.50
N HIS A 23 -18.57 -50.03 -9.94
CA HIS A 23 -19.76 -49.88 -9.12
C HIS A 23 -19.82 -50.86 -7.94
N LEU A 24 -19.27 -52.05 -8.09
CA LEU A 24 -19.24 -53.06 -7.03
C LEU A 24 -18.24 -52.66 -5.93
N VAL A 25 -17.09 -52.11 -6.30
CA VAL A 25 -16.07 -51.62 -5.35
C VAL A 25 -16.59 -50.36 -4.60
N PHE A 26 -17.27 -49.45 -5.27
CA PHE A 26 -17.89 -48.28 -4.61
C PHE A 26 -19.01 -48.70 -3.67
N PHE A 27 -19.83 -49.71 -4.07
CA PHE A 27 -20.91 -50.20 -3.20
C PHE A 27 -20.36 -50.92 -1.96
N ILE A 28 -19.30 -51.72 -2.12
CA ILE A 28 -18.64 -52.41 -1.00
C ILE A 28 -17.93 -51.42 -0.07
N LEU A 29 -17.28 -50.39 -0.61
CA LEU A 29 -16.66 -49.33 0.21
C LEU A 29 -17.68 -48.44 0.95
N SER A 30 -18.80 -48.13 0.30
CA SER A 30 -19.90 -47.42 0.94
C SER A 30 -20.58 -48.25 2.02
N LEU A 31 -20.75 -49.54 1.80
CA LEU A 31 -21.33 -50.46 2.78
C LEU A 31 -20.38 -50.67 3.96
N ALA A 32 -19.08 -50.78 3.69
CA ALA A 32 -18.07 -50.88 4.74
C ALA A 32 -17.94 -49.60 5.59
N PHE A 33 -18.08 -48.42 4.98
CA PHE A 33 -18.10 -47.15 5.67
C PHE A 33 -19.39 -46.98 6.51
N PHE A 34 -20.53 -47.43 6.01
CA PHE A 34 -21.79 -47.39 6.76
C PHE A 34 -21.80 -48.39 7.91
N LEU A 35 -21.22 -49.60 7.72
CA LEU A 35 -21.01 -50.61 8.78
C LEU A 35 -19.98 -50.15 9.81
N PHE A 36 -18.94 -49.40 9.41
CA PHE A 36 -17.99 -48.75 10.34
C PHE A 36 -18.62 -47.70 11.21
N ILE A 37 -19.51 -46.88 10.65
CA ILE A 37 -20.29 -45.88 11.43
C ILE A 37 -21.28 -46.60 12.37
N LEU A 38 -21.96 -47.65 11.94
CA LEU A 38 -22.83 -48.47 12.79
C LEU A 38 -22.08 -49.22 13.86
N TYR A 39 -20.84 -49.70 13.57
CA TYR A 39 -19.97 -50.37 14.53
C TYR A 39 -19.46 -49.39 15.60
N GLN A 40 -19.15 -48.15 15.25
CA GLN A 40 -18.79 -47.11 16.20
C GLN A 40 -19.96 -46.66 17.06
N GLY A 41 -21.24 -46.76 16.59
CA GLY A 41 -22.46 -46.42 17.33
C GLY A 41 -22.98 -47.54 18.28
N LEU A 42 -22.54 -48.77 18.11
CA LEU A 42 -23.07 -49.92 18.84
C LEU A 42 -22.14 -50.58 19.87
N PHE A 43 -20.86 -50.19 19.88
CA PHE A 43 -19.88 -50.72 20.85
C PHE A 43 -19.08 -49.58 21.53
N LEU A 44 -19.78 -48.74 22.28
CA LEU A 44 -19.17 -48.06 23.42
C LEU A 44 -19.55 -48.86 24.67
N PRO A 45 -18.63 -49.62 25.31
CA PRO A 45 -18.93 -50.20 26.60
C PRO A 45 -19.06 -49.11 27.64
N TYR A 46 -20.16 -49.14 28.34
CA TYR A 46 -20.31 -48.47 29.65
C TYR A 46 -19.23 -49.02 30.58
N ALA A 47 -18.14 -48.29 30.69
CA ALA A 47 -17.24 -48.47 31.82
C ALA A 47 -17.78 -47.69 33.00
N LEU A 48 -18.54 -48.35 33.82
CA LEU A 48 -18.87 -47.88 35.16
C LEU A 48 -17.65 -48.03 36.07
N SER A 49 -17.48 -46.98 36.88
CA SER A 49 -16.69 -46.94 38.12
C SER A 49 -15.16 -46.71 38.03
N GLY A 50 -14.83 -45.44 38.17
CA GLY A 50 -13.63 -44.97 38.90
C GLY A 50 -14.05 -43.79 39.78
N PRO A 51 -13.44 -43.54 40.94
CA PRO A 51 -14.00 -42.73 42.00
C PRO A 51 -13.89 -41.22 41.68
N HIS A 52 -14.97 -40.55 41.94
CA HIS A 52 -15.12 -39.12 42.22
C HIS A 52 -13.96 -38.20 41.80
N GLY A 53 -13.89 -37.83 40.50
CA GLY A 53 -13.46 -36.52 40.14
C GLY A 53 -14.58 -35.54 40.57
N LYS A 54 -14.31 -34.64 41.45
CA LYS A 54 -15.21 -33.57 41.85
C LYS A 54 -15.73 -32.89 40.59
N GLU A 55 -17.06 -33.03 40.34
CA GLU A 55 -17.76 -31.97 39.60
C GLU A 55 -17.43 -30.67 40.33
N GLN A 56 -16.57 -29.87 39.71
CA GLN A 56 -16.58 -28.44 39.95
C GLN A 56 -17.90 -27.95 39.33
N GLY A 57 -18.96 -28.19 40.08
CA GLY A 57 -20.14 -27.36 40.01
C GLY A 57 -19.60 -25.96 40.11
N ALA A 58 -19.98 -25.09 39.16
CA ALA A 58 -19.74 -23.66 39.26
C ALA A 58 -20.35 -23.26 40.62
N GLU A 59 -19.56 -23.29 41.66
CA GLU A 59 -19.91 -22.62 42.91
C GLU A 59 -20.19 -21.20 42.47
N HIS A 60 -21.42 -20.76 42.68
CA HIS A 60 -21.76 -19.35 42.68
C HIS A 60 -20.89 -18.71 43.77
N GLN A 61 -19.64 -18.34 43.42
CA GLN A 61 -18.83 -17.54 44.28
C GLN A 61 -19.65 -16.32 44.63
N ALA A 62 -20.04 -16.21 45.87
CA ALA A 62 -20.76 -15.07 46.38
C ALA A 62 -19.94 -13.83 46.05
N LEU A 63 -20.56 -12.85 45.33
CA LEU A 63 -19.88 -11.63 44.93
C LEU A 63 -19.27 -10.98 46.18
N GLN A 64 -18.01 -10.63 46.08
CA GLN A 64 -17.32 -9.95 47.20
C GLN A 64 -17.95 -8.57 47.45
N PRO A 65 -17.97 -8.09 48.71
CA PRO A 65 -18.42 -6.74 49.01
C PRO A 65 -17.62 -5.71 48.21
N PHE A 66 -18.31 -4.72 47.65
CA PHE A 66 -17.71 -3.73 46.75
C PHE A 66 -16.51 -3.03 47.39
N ASP A 67 -16.69 -2.52 48.61
CA ASP A 67 -15.64 -1.78 49.33
C ASP A 67 -14.41 -2.64 49.63
N LEU A 68 -14.59 -3.96 49.72
CA LEU A 68 -13.46 -4.88 49.93
C LEU A 68 -12.67 -5.09 48.65
N VAL A 69 -13.33 -5.15 47.46
CA VAL A 69 -12.66 -5.33 46.17
C VAL A 69 -11.86 -4.09 45.78
N VAL A 70 -12.39 -2.89 46.07
CA VAL A 70 -11.73 -1.62 45.73
C VAL A 70 -10.88 -1.05 46.86
N LYS A 71 -10.74 -1.80 47.99
CA LYS A 71 -9.91 -1.43 49.09
C LYS A 71 -8.48 -1.17 48.60
N ASP A 72 -7.90 -0.09 49.06
CA ASP A 72 -6.52 0.34 48.67
C ASP A 72 -6.35 0.71 47.19
N ALA A 73 -7.43 0.84 46.44
CA ALA A 73 -7.39 1.27 45.07
C ALA A 73 -7.61 2.80 44.95
N GLN A 74 -6.84 3.44 44.09
CA GLN A 74 -7.03 4.83 43.71
C GLN A 74 -8.27 4.93 42.81
N LYS A 75 -9.27 5.71 43.23
CA LYS A 75 -10.46 6.03 42.43
C LYS A 75 -10.12 7.12 41.39
N LEU A 76 -10.48 6.89 40.13
CA LEU A 76 -10.38 7.83 39.01
C LEU A 76 -11.77 8.07 38.45
N GLU A 77 -12.28 9.28 38.58
CA GLU A 77 -13.63 9.64 38.14
C GLU A 77 -13.62 10.19 36.72
N GLY A 78 -14.57 9.73 35.89
CA GLY A 78 -14.75 10.16 34.51
C GLY A 78 -16.00 9.56 33.87
N MET A 79 -15.98 9.41 32.55
CA MET A 79 -17.06 8.74 31.81
C MET A 79 -17.37 7.36 32.42
N PHE A 80 -16.34 6.56 32.62
CA PHE A 80 -16.36 5.42 33.54
C PHE A 80 -15.57 5.77 34.79
N THR A 81 -15.96 5.21 35.93
CA THR A 81 -15.16 5.27 37.14
C THR A 81 -14.22 4.06 37.17
N LEU A 82 -12.93 4.32 37.35
CA LEU A 82 -11.90 3.30 37.42
C LEU A 82 -11.35 3.23 38.86
N TYR A 83 -10.92 2.05 39.25
CA TYR A 83 -10.23 1.82 40.50
C TYR A 83 -8.91 1.11 40.20
N ARG A 84 -7.78 1.81 40.40
CA ARG A 84 -6.43 1.28 40.17
C ARG A 84 -5.78 0.90 41.49
N ASN A 85 -5.50 -0.37 41.68
CA ASN A 85 -4.69 -0.88 42.79
C ASN A 85 -3.25 -1.07 42.30
N LYS A 86 -2.35 -0.16 42.68
CA LYS A 86 -0.92 -0.20 42.26
C LYS A 86 -0.12 -1.35 42.89
N ALA A 87 -0.57 -1.89 44.04
CA ALA A 87 0.14 -3.01 44.71
C ALA A 87 -0.11 -4.34 43.97
N THR A 88 -1.31 -4.52 43.41
CA THR A 88 -1.70 -5.74 42.69
C THR A 88 -1.74 -5.55 41.18
N GLU A 89 -1.40 -4.35 40.69
CA GLU A 89 -1.50 -3.92 39.26
C GLU A 89 -2.89 -4.11 38.64
N LYS A 90 -3.93 -4.25 39.44
CA LYS A 90 -5.31 -4.44 38.98
C LYS A 90 -6.00 -3.11 38.69
N VAL A 91 -6.81 -3.13 37.66
CA VAL A 91 -7.66 -2.01 37.27
C VAL A 91 -9.09 -2.50 37.14
N TYR A 92 -9.99 -1.97 37.93
CA TYR A 92 -11.40 -2.30 37.86
C TYR A 92 -12.18 -1.18 37.19
N LEU A 93 -13.14 -1.56 36.37
CA LEU A 93 -14.09 -0.68 35.68
C LEU A 93 -15.45 -0.77 36.41
N GLU A 94 -15.94 0.37 36.91
CA GLU A 94 -17.30 0.49 37.45
C GLU A 94 -18.27 0.93 36.34
N ILE A 95 -19.26 0.08 36.09
CA ILE A 95 -20.26 0.27 35.02
C ILE A 95 -21.59 0.65 35.66
N LYS A 96 -22.14 1.80 35.31
CA LYS A 96 -23.45 2.28 35.75
C LYS A 96 -24.58 1.57 34.97
N PRO A 97 -25.77 1.31 35.57
CA PRO A 97 -26.86 0.66 34.85
C PRO A 97 -27.22 1.34 33.51
N GLN A 98 -27.22 2.67 33.47
CA GLN A 98 -27.50 3.43 32.25
C GLN A 98 -26.42 3.32 31.16
N GLN A 99 -25.24 2.83 31.48
CA GLN A 99 -24.15 2.59 30.51
C GLN A 99 -24.32 1.25 29.79
N LEU A 100 -25.08 0.31 30.33
CA LEU A 100 -25.36 -0.98 29.71
C LEU A 100 -26.25 -0.88 28.46
N THR A 101 -26.89 0.26 28.22
CA THR A 101 -27.73 0.53 27.04
C THR A 101 -27.04 1.43 26.01
N LYS A 102 -25.84 1.90 26.34
CA LYS A 102 -25.07 2.82 25.49
C LYS A 102 -24.09 2.09 24.59
N LYS A 103 -23.80 2.73 23.45
CA LYS A 103 -22.73 2.34 22.53
C LYS A 103 -21.51 3.19 22.79
N PHE A 104 -20.35 2.56 22.77
CA PHE A 104 -19.05 3.19 22.99
C PHE A 104 -18.14 2.91 21.79
N LEU A 105 -17.18 3.80 21.55
CA LEU A 105 -16.08 3.59 20.62
C LEU A 105 -14.86 3.14 21.41
N CYS A 106 -14.15 2.16 20.87
CA CYS A 106 -12.82 1.78 21.30
C CYS A 106 -11.85 2.11 20.18
N PHE A 107 -10.85 2.95 20.46
CA PHE A 107 -9.72 3.20 19.58
C PHE A 107 -8.48 2.55 20.19
N VAL A 108 -7.72 1.83 19.37
CA VAL A 108 -6.54 1.12 19.82
C VAL A 108 -5.34 1.60 18.98
N THR A 109 -4.29 2.03 19.67
CA THR A 109 -3.08 2.60 19.06
C THR A 109 -1.84 1.92 19.64
N LEU A 110 -0.85 1.61 18.80
CA LEU A 110 0.49 1.25 19.25
C LEU A 110 1.19 2.48 19.85
N ALA A 111 1.22 2.59 21.17
CA ALA A 111 1.92 3.68 21.84
C ALA A 111 3.45 3.49 21.89
N SER A 112 3.94 2.27 21.62
CA SER A 112 5.33 1.99 21.25
C SER A 112 5.36 0.92 20.17
N GLY A 113 6.39 0.95 19.32
CA GLY A 113 6.63 -0.05 18.30
C GLY A 113 7.95 -0.76 18.49
N LEU A 114 8.34 -1.56 17.51
CA LEU A 114 9.68 -2.14 17.36
C LEU A 114 10.61 -1.21 16.54
N GLY A 115 10.04 -0.27 15.80
CA GLY A 115 10.79 0.60 14.89
C GLY A 115 11.13 -0.09 13.56
N GLU A 116 10.60 -1.28 13.30
CA GLU A 116 10.76 -2.03 12.05
C GLU A 116 9.55 -2.94 11.78
N ALA A 117 9.49 -3.51 10.58
CA ALA A 117 8.47 -4.44 10.13
C ALA A 117 7.03 -3.89 10.21
N GLY A 118 6.85 -2.58 10.04
CA GLY A 118 5.55 -1.92 10.13
C GLY A 118 4.99 -1.81 11.55
N ILE A 119 5.73 -2.22 12.59
CA ILE A 119 5.30 -2.12 13.99
C ILE A 119 5.86 -0.83 14.60
N LEU A 120 5.20 0.28 14.28
CA LEU A 120 5.68 1.63 14.56
C LEU A 120 4.85 2.32 15.65
N SER A 121 5.51 3.20 16.41
CA SER A 121 4.84 3.98 17.46
C SER A 121 3.86 4.98 16.87
N GLY A 122 2.65 5.02 17.43
CA GLY A 122 1.57 5.90 17.01
C GLY A 122 0.58 5.27 16.00
N MET A 123 0.87 4.06 15.50
CA MET A 123 -0.01 3.40 14.51
C MET A 123 -1.36 2.99 15.11
N PRO A 124 -2.48 3.31 14.46
CA PRO A 124 -3.78 2.77 14.81
C PRO A 124 -3.83 1.28 14.46
N ILE A 125 -4.28 0.44 15.39
CA ILE A 125 -4.38 -1.02 15.19
C ILE A 125 -5.81 -1.55 15.29
N GLY A 126 -6.75 -0.74 15.74
CA GLY A 126 -8.15 -1.12 15.78
C GLY A 126 -9.04 0.03 16.21
N ASP A 127 -10.21 0.10 15.59
CA ASP A 127 -11.30 0.96 15.97
C ASP A 127 -12.62 0.22 15.77
N PHE A 128 -13.44 0.20 16.78
CA PHE A 128 -14.72 -0.51 16.73
C PHE A 128 -15.74 0.04 17.74
N LEU A 129 -17.00 -0.12 17.36
CA LEU A 129 -18.12 0.16 18.23
C LEU A 129 -18.35 -1.02 19.17
N PHE A 130 -18.57 -0.77 20.44
CA PHE A 130 -18.93 -1.81 21.38
C PHE A 130 -20.07 -1.40 22.32
N GLN A 131 -20.70 -2.40 22.93
CA GLN A 131 -21.71 -2.26 23.97
C GLN A 131 -21.42 -3.24 25.09
N LEU A 132 -21.66 -2.83 26.33
CA LEU A 132 -21.59 -3.68 27.50
C LEU A 132 -23.00 -4.20 27.81
N ARG A 133 -23.14 -5.52 28.00
CA ARG A 133 -24.41 -6.16 28.31
C ARG A 133 -24.27 -7.05 29.52
N ARG A 134 -25.14 -6.88 30.52
CA ARG A 134 -25.20 -7.79 31.65
C ARG A 134 -25.98 -9.04 31.30
N VAL A 135 -25.38 -10.21 31.56
CA VAL A 135 -26.07 -11.51 31.52
C VAL A 135 -25.74 -12.22 32.85
N GLN A 136 -26.74 -12.33 33.72
CA GLN A 136 -26.57 -12.87 35.10
C GLN A 136 -25.42 -12.18 35.84
N ASN A 137 -24.35 -12.91 36.18
CA ASN A 137 -23.17 -12.45 36.92
C ASN A 137 -21.96 -12.17 35.96
N THR A 138 -22.24 -11.94 34.69
CA THR A 138 -21.22 -11.57 33.70
C THR A 138 -21.58 -10.28 32.96
N VAL A 139 -20.58 -9.60 32.46
CA VAL A 139 -20.70 -8.49 31.50
C VAL A 139 -20.13 -8.96 30.17
N GLN A 140 -20.97 -9.00 29.16
CA GLN A 140 -20.56 -9.29 27.78
C GLN A 140 -20.03 -8.04 27.10
N PHE A 141 -18.89 -8.19 26.40
CA PHE A 141 -18.35 -7.20 25.48
C PHE A 141 -18.85 -7.54 24.08
N VAL A 142 -19.77 -6.73 23.59
CA VAL A 142 -20.56 -7.01 22.39
C VAL A 142 -20.20 -6.01 21.29
N ILE A 143 -19.91 -6.50 20.10
CA ILE A 143 -19.78 -5.69 18.86
C ILE A 143 -21.12 -5.75 18.13
N PRO A 144 -21.90 -4.65 18.13
CA PRO A 144 -23.18 -4.63 17.45
C PRO A 144 -22.99 -4.66 15.93
N ASN A 145 -23.85 -5.38 15.24
CA ASN A 145 -23.86 -5.39 13.79
C ASN A 145 -24.51 -4.10 13.27
N ILE A 146 -23.69 -3.17 12.81
CA ILE A 146 -24.13 -1.88 12.28
C ILE A 146 -24.14 -1.80 10.76
N ASN A 147 -23.75 -2.88 10.08
CA ASN A 147 -23.64 -2.93 8.62
C ASN A 147 -25.00 -3.17 7.94
N PHE A 148 -25.98 -3.70 8.69
CA PHE A 148 -27.32 -4.00 8.21
C PHE A 148 -28.32 -3.21 9.03
N ARG A 149 -29.07 -2.32 8.39
CA ARG A 149 -29.98 -1.40 9.09
C ARG A 149 -31.34 -1.35 8.40
N THR A 150 -32.31 -0.83 9.14
CA THR A 150 -33.62 -0.43 8.66
C THR A 150 -33.90 1.00 9.09
N SER A 151 -34.81 1.66 8.40
CA SER A 151 -35.36 2.94 8.85
C SER A 151 -36.09 2.79 10.20
N PRO A 152 -36.08 3.79 11.06
CA PRO A 152 -36.83 3.73 12.33
C PRO A 152 -38.30 3.44 12.10
N GLY A 153 -38.83 2.43 12.81
CA GLY A 153 -40.24 1.99 12.69
C GLY A 153 -40.54 1.06 11.51
N ASP A 154 -39.53 0.63 10.76
CA ASP A 154 -39.74 -0.34 9.67
C ASP A 154 -40.16 -1.72 10.23
N PRO A 155 -41.24 -2.33 9.73
CA PRO A 155 -41.69 -3.68 10.17
C PRO A 155 -40.63 -4.77 9.97
N GLN A 156 -39.71 -4.60 9.03
CA GLN A 156 -38.63 -5.57 8.76
C GLN A 156 -37.51 -5.56 9.81
N ALA A 157 -37.48 -4.56 10.71
CA ALA A 157 -36.38 -4.40 11.69
C ALA A 157 -36.12 -5.68 12.48
N GLY A 158 -37.19 -6.33 13.00
CA GLY A 158 -37.04 -7.59 13.74
C GLY A 158 -36.59 -8.78 12.86
N SER A 159 -36.82 -8.76 11.57
CA SER A 159 -36.31 -9.78 10.65
C SER A 159 -34.80 -9.58 10.41
N VAL A 160 -34.39 -8.34 10.18
CA VAL A 160 -32.96 -7.97 9.97
C VAL A 160 -32.15 -8.29 11.23
N GLU A 161 -32.65 -7.94 12.42
CA GLU A 161 -31.98 -8.24 13.69
C GLU A 161 -31.78 -9.75 13.89
N ARG A 162 -32.78 -10.58 13.52
CA ARG A 162 -32.64 -12.04 13.62
C ARG A 162 -31.74 -12.66 12.55
N ALA A 163 -31.62 -12.01 11.38
CA ALA A 163 -30.83 -12.52 10.27
C ALA A 163 -29.33 -12.19 10.41
N PHE A 164 -28.99 -11.08 11.07
CA PHE A 164 -27.63 -10.56 11.14
C PHE A 164 -27.22 -10.37 12.59
N SER A 165 -26.58 -11.40 13.15
CA SER A 165 -26.19 -11.41 14.56
C SER A 165 -25.11 -10.38 14.87
N GLU A 166 -25.11 -9.90 16.11
CA GLU A 166 -23.98 -9.23 16.74
C GLU A 166 -22.87 -10.22 17.10
N SER A 167 -21.67 -9.73 17.44
CA SER A 167 -20.57 -10.55 17.92
C SER A 167 -20.32 -10.34 19.40
N ILE A 168 -20.46 -11.38 20.21
CA ILE A 168 -20.05 -11.37 21.61
C ILE A 168 -18.58 -11.79 21.64
N LEU A 169 -17.65 -10.82 21.79
CA LEU A 169 -16.23 -11.13 21.81
C LEU A 169 -15.80 -11.79 23.13
N TYR A 170 -16.27 -11.25 24.26
CA TYR A 170 -15.86 -11.72 25.58
C TYR A 170 -17.00 -11.67 26.55
N SER A 171 -16.97 -12.55 27.55
CA SER A 171 -17.83 -12.53 28.74
C SER A 171 -16.93 -12.41 29.97
N LEU A 172 -17.11 -11.32 30.72
CA LEU A 172 -16.27 -10.94 31.85
C LEU A 172 -17.02 -11.17 33.16
N PRO A 173 -16.44 -11.84 34.17
CA PRO A 173 -17.11 -12.05 35.43
C PRO A 173 -17.29 -10.72 36.17
N VAL A 174 -18.46 -10.49 36.73
CA VAL A 174 -18.72 -9.41 37.67
C VAL A 174 -18.00 -9.74 38.99
N LYS A 175 -17.06 -8.89 39.40
CA LYS A 175 -16.30 -9.05 40.65
C LYS A 175 -17.11 -8.59 41.86
N SER A 176 -17.93 -7.54 41.71
CA SER A 176 -18.80 -7.01 42.73
C SER A 176 -19.95 -6.17 42.15
N ILE A 177 -21.00 -5.97 42.94
CA ILE A 177 -22.11 -5.06 42.67
C ILE A 177 -22.24 -4.10 43.85
N HIS A 178 -22.24 -2.79 43.56
CA HIS A 178 -22.41 -1.81 44.65
C HIS A 178 -23.83 -1.84 45.19
N PRO A 179 -24.01 -1.98 46.52
CA PRO A 179 -25.32 -2.25 47.08
C PRO A 179 -26.36 -1.15 46.85
N GLN A 180 -25.94 0.11 46.84
CA GLN A 180 -26.86 1.26 46.68
C GLN A 180 -26.92 1.76 45.24
N ARG A 181 -25.77 1.87 44.52
CA ARG A 181 -25.72 2.40 43.17
C ARG A 181 -26.07 1.35 42.11
N GLN A 182 -26.11 0.06 42.48
CA GLN A 182 -26.31 -1.07 41.55
C GLN A 182 -25.33 -1.08 40.37
N THR A 183 -24.15 -0.46 40.52
CA THR A 183 -23.09 -0.45 39.55
C THR A 183 -22.36 -1.79 39.59
N LEU A 184 -21.92 -2.25 38.41
CA LEU A 184 -21.18 -3.49 38.24
C LEU A 184 -19.67 -3.19 38.22
N LEU A 185 -18.89 -4.02 38.87
CA LEU A 185 -17.42 -3.93 38.83
C LEU A 185 -16.85 -5.13 38.07
N ILE A 186 -16.05 -4.86 37.06
CA ILE A 186 -15.29 -5.87 36.28
C ILE A 186 -13.80 -5.57 36.39
N ASP A 187 -12.97 -6.61 36.21
CA ASP A 187 -11.51 -6.47 36.13
C ASP A 187 -11.12 -6.24 34.68
N LEU A 188 -10.50 -5.09 34.34
CA LEU A 188 -10.03 -4.80 33.01
C LEU A 188 -8.83 -5.65 32.60
N GLY A 189 -8.08 -6.22 33.52
CA GLY A 189 -7.02 -7.19 33.23
C GLY A 189 -7.57 -8.42 32.52
N ASP A 190 -8.77 -8.88 32.93
CA ASP A 190 -9.45 -9.97 32.23
C ASP A 190 -9.77 -9.65 30.75
N LEU A 191 -9.85 -8.38 30.36
CA LEU A 191 -10.15 -7.94 28.97
C LEU A 191 -8.90 -7.58 28.17
N LEU A 192 -7.96 -6.82 28.78
CA LEU A 192 -6.94 -6.09 28.05
C LEU A 192 -5.54 -6.70 28.14
N ILE A 193 -5.22 -7.51 29.17
CA ILE A 193 -3.88 -8.10 29.39
C ILE A 193 -3.90 -9.62 29.61
N SER A 194 -4.91 -10.30 29.07
CA SER A 194 -5.07 -11.76 29.20
C SER A 194 -4.40 -12.46 28.02
N GLU A 195 -3.69 -13.56 28.30
CA GLU A 195 -3.09 -14.43 27.24
C GLU A 195 -4.12 -14.94 26.23
N GLN A 196 -5.33 -15.16 26.68
CA GLN A 196 -6.42 -15.75 25.88
C GLN A 196 -7.19 -14.73 25.08
N ARG A 197 -7.01 -13.42 25.32
CA ARG A 197 -7.80 -12.35 24.73
C ARG A 197 -6.90 -11.33 24.08
N ASP A 198 -6.99 -11.26 22.77
CA ASP A 198 -6.27 -10.31 21.92
C ASP A 198 -7.28 -9.30 21.36
N LEU A 199 -7.77 -8.40 22.22
CA LEU A 199 -8.73 -7.37 21.81
C LEU A 199 -8.21 -6.52 20.63
N PRO A 200 -6.93 -6.12 20.59
CA PRO A 200 -6.40 -5.35 19.48
C PRO A 200 -6.09 -6.20 18.23
N GLY A 201 -6.07 -7.52 18.33
CA GLY A 201 -5.75 -8.40 17.21
C GLY A 201 -4.26 -8.43 16.83
N VAL A 202 -3.36 -7.95 17.69
CA VAL A 202 -1.91 -7.86 17.39
C VAL A 202 -1.29 -9.24 17.23
N LYS A 203 -1.64 -10.20 18.08
CA LYS A 203 -1.11 -11.56 18.02
C LYS A 203 -1.33 -12.21 16.64
N SER A 204 -2.50 -11.96 16.04
CA SER A 204 -2.88 -12.58 14.77
C SER A 204 -2.09 -12.05 13.56
N ILE A 205 -1.48 -10.87 13.67
CA ILE A 205 -0.73 -10.22 12.58
C ILE A 205 0.78 -10.39 12.70
N LEU A 206 1.30 -10.66 13.90
CA LEU A 206 2.75 -10.82 14.13
C LEU A 206 3.39 -11.88 13.21
N PRO A 207 2.78 -13.07 12.97
CA PRO A 207 3.34 -14.04 12.03
C PRO A 207 3.51 -13.52 10.61
N MET A 208 2.58 -12.66 10.17
CA MET A 208 2.64 -12.04 8.84
C MET A 208 3.75 -10.99 8.77
N LEU A 209 3.94 -10.20 9.83
CA LEU A 209 4.91 -9.09 9.86
C LEU A 209 6.32 -9.57 10.18
N LEU A 210 6.47 -10.47 11.13
CA LEU A 210 7.76 -10.91 11.67
C LEU A 210 8.18 -12.29 11.14
N GLY A 211 7.29 -13.01 10.43
CA GLY A 211 7.55 -14.36 9.95
C GLY A 211 7.64 -15.42 11.04
N ALA A 212 7.26 -15.09 12.28
CA ALA A 212 7.27 -16.00 13.42
C ALA A 212 6.05 -15.77 14.34
N SER A 213 5.59 -16.81 15.01
CA SER A 213 4.48 -16.75 15.96
C SER A 213 4.94 -16.33 17.34
N TYR A 214 4.19 -15.43 17.95
CA TYR A 214 4.39 -14.93 19.30
C TYR A 214 3.10 -15.05 20.10
N SER A 215 3.20 -15.41 21.37
CA SER A 215 2.09 -15.38 22.32
C SER A 215 2.23 -14.22 23.29
N ILE A 216 1.07 -13.75 23.78
CA ILE A 216 1.04 -12.77 24.87
C ILE A 216 1.43 -13.50 26.17
N ASP A 217 2.39 -12.95 26.88
CA ASP A 217 2.89 -13.44 28.15
C ASP A 217 2.27 -12.57 29.27
N ALA A 218 1.34 -13.16 30.02
CA ALA A 218 0.59 -12.42 31.04
C ALA A 218 1.49 -11.95 32.19
N ASP A 219 2.52 -12.73 32.55
CA ASP A 219 3.47 -12.38 33.62
C ASP A 219 4.35 -11.16 33.23
N LYS A 220 4.48 -10.88 31.96
CA LYS A 220 5.20 -9.73 31.40
C LYS A 220 4.30 -8.57 30.98
N SER A 221 2.97 -8.73 31.17
CA SER A 221 1.96 -7.76 30.73
C SER A 221 1.35 -7.03 31.93
N TYR A 222 1.20 -5.71 31.83
CA TYR A 222 0.69 -4.88 32.94
C TYR A 222 0.11 -3.54 32.44
N PHE A 223 -0.66 -2.86 33.31
CA PHE A 223 -1.16 -1.52 33.08
C PHE A 223 -0.10 -0.46 33.42
N LYS A 224 0.39 0.25 32.41
CA LYS A 224 1.38 1.32 32.61
C LYS A 224 0.73 2.59 33.13
N ASP A 225 -0.31 3.08 32.47
CA ASP A 225 -1.05 4.29 32.86
C ASP A 225 -2.54 4.11 32.61
N VAL A 226 -3.34 4.78 33.48
CA VAL A 226 -4.79 4.72 33.42
C VAL A 226 -5.33 6.09 33.84
N LYS A 227 -6.13 6.71 32.95
CA LYS A 227 -6.72 8.04 33.16
C LYS A 227 -8.22 7.98 32.87
N ALA A 228 -9.02 8.70 33.62
CA ALA A 228 -10.45 8.86 33.39
C ALA A 228 -10.78 10.34 33.18
N PHE A 229 -11.51 10.63 32.13
CA PHE A 229 -11.96 11.97 31.76
C PHE A 229 -13.49 11.99 31.57
N PRO A 230 -14.13 13.16 31.57
CA PRO A 230 -15.58 13.24 31.43
C PRO A 230 -16.17 12.59 30.18
N LEU A 231 -15.44 12.58 29.05
CA LEU A 231 -15.91 12.07 27.76
C LEU A 231 -15.21 10.78 27.31
N ASN A 232 -14.08 10.39 27.95
CA ASN A 232 -13.26 9.26 27.53
C ASN A 232 -12.50 8.63 28.73
N VAL A 233 -11.98 7.44 28.49
CA VAL A 233 -11.06 6.74 29.39
C VAL A 233 -9.85 6.31 28.56
N GLU A 234 -8.66 6.62 29.06
CA GLU A 234 -7.40 6.32 28.40
C GLU A 234 -6.61 5.28 29.22
N ILE A 235 -6.27 4.17 28.60
CA ILE A 235 -5.61 3.03 29.24
C ILE A 235 -4.38 2.66 28.41
N ALA A 236 -3.20 2.77 28.98
CA ALA A 236 -1.96 2.29 28.39
C ALA A 236 -1.55 0.98 29.04
N SER A 237 -1.51 -0.09 28.25
CA SER A 237 -1.06 -1.42 28.66
C SER A 237 0.29 -1.74 28.03
N VAL A 238 1.13 -2.47 28.76
CA VAL A 238 2.34 -3.10 28.21
C VAL A 238 2.02 -4.56 28.01
N TYR A 239 2.21 -5.04 26.78
CA TYR A 239 2.12 -6.45 26.44
C TYR A 239 3.51 -7.01 26.27
N GLY A 240 3.82 -8.06 27.04
CA GLY A 240 5.00 -8.89 26.80
C GLY A 240 4.66 -9.95 25.77
N PHE A 241 5.46 -10.03 24.71
CA PHE A 241 5.38 -11.09 23.71
C PHE A 241 6.57 -12.03 23.87
N SER A 242 6.31 -13.33 23.77
CA SER A 242 7.32 -14.38 23.77
C SER A 242 7.13 -15.28 22.56
N SER A 243 8.24 -15.69 21.93
CA SER A 243 8.24 -16.60 20.80
C SER A 243 7.59 -17.93 21.16
N GLU A 244 6.75 -18.47 20.30
CA GLU A 244 6.20 -19.82 20.44
C GLU A 244 7.22 -20.91 20.02
N ASN A 245 8.23 -20.54 19.22
CA ASN A 245 9.30 -21.44 18.80
C ASN A 245 10.58 -20.63 18.52
N ASP A 246 11.51 -20.67 19.46
CA ASP A 246 12.78 -19.94 19.41
C ASP A 246 13.65 -20.26 18.19
N SER A 247 13.54 -21.46 17.63
CA SER A 247 14.32 -21.87 16.45
C SER A 247 13.83 -21.29 15.14
N SER A 248 12.62 -20.73 15.10
CA SER A 248 12.00 -20.13 13.89
C SER A 248 11.98 -18.61 13.91
N VAL A 249 12.58 -17.98 14.90
CA VAL A 249 12.57 -16.53 15.06
C VAL A 249 13.55 -15.86 14.10
N ASN A 250 13.08 -14.92 13.32
CA ASN A 250 13.92 -14.06 12.49
C ASN A 250 14.68 -13.05 13.35
N TYR A 251 15.90 -12.74 12.97
CA TYR A 251 16.67 -11.69 13.63
C TYR A 251 16.06 -10.32 13.34
N LEU A 252 15.75 -9.60 14.41
CA LEU A 252 15.23 -8.22 14.36
C LEU A 252 16.30 -7.29 14.96
N PRO A 253 16.98 -6.48 14.14
CA PRO A 253 18.05 -5.60 14.59
C PRO A 253 17.59 -4.49 15.56
N SER A 254 16.31 -4.15 15.55
CA SER A 254 15.74 -3.10 16.41
C SER A 254 15.49 -3.55 17.86
N VAL A 255 15.48 -4.85 18.13
CA VAL A 255 15.27 -5.39 19.48
C VAL A 255 16.49 -6.15 19.99
N PRO A 256 16.79 -6.07 21.30
CA PRO A 256 17.97 -6.76 21.86
C PRO A 256 17.93 -8.28 21.73
N ASP A 257 16.74 -8.89 21.82
CA ASP A 257 16.51 -10.32 21.65
C ASP A 257 15.19 -10.55 20.94
N SER A 258 15.27 -11.11 19.74
CA SER A 258 14.10 -11.31 18.87
C SER A 258 13.13 -12.37 19.38
N ARG A 259 13.49 -13.17 20.41
CA ARG A 259 12.61 -14.15 21.03
C ARG A 259 11.55 -13.52 21.94
N ALA A 260 11.78 -12.27 22.41
CA ALA A 260 10.84 -11.57 23.28
C ALA A 260 10.93 -10.06 23.10
N PHE A 261 9.79 -9.39 23.12
CA PHE A 261 9.71 -7.93 23.08
C PHE A 261 8.44 -7.43 23.77
N ASN A 262 8.39 -6.13 24.03
CA ASN A 262 7.24 -5.49 24.64
C ASN A 262 6.65 -4.44 23.70
N LEU A 263 5.30 -4.43 23.58
CA LEU A 263 4.56 -3.37 22.90
C LEU A 263 3.67 -2.64 23.91
N ARG A 264 3.67 -1.32 23.84
CA ARG A 264 2.69 -0.51 24.56
C ARG A 264 1.48 -0.31 23.68
N ILE A 265 0.32 -0.70 24.16
CA ILE A 265 -0.95 -0.53 23.46
C ILE A 265 -1.78 0.45 24.27
N HIS A 266 -2.28 1.45 23.58
CA HIS A 266 -3.15 2.48 24.12
C HIS A 266 -4.59 2.22 23.69
N TYR A 267 -5.49 2.19 24.66
CA TYR A 267 -6.94 2.07 24.47
C TYR A 267 -7.60 3.37 24.87
N SER A 268 -8.37 3.93 23.96
CA SER A 268 -9.28 5.04 24.23
C SER A 268 -10.73 4.55 24.14
N PHE A 269 -11.46 4.62 25.25
CA PHE A 269 -12.89 4.36 25.26
C PHE A 269 -13.63 5.69 25.33
N SER A 270 -14.54 5.94 24.40
CA SER A 270 -15.36 7.16 24.38
C SER A 270 -16.82 6.82 24.10
N GLU A 271 -17.72 7.68 24.59
CA GLU A 271 -19.15 7.55 24.26
C GLU A 271 -19.37 8.04 22.82
N VAL A 272 -20.18 7.28 22.05
CA VAL A 272 -20.55 7.69 20.68
C VAL A 272 -21.40 8.94 20.77
N PRO A 273 -21.03 10.07 20.12
CA PRO A 273 -21.86 11.24 20.11
C PRO A 273 -23.15 10.93 19.31
N LEU A 274 -24.27 10.98 20.02
CA LEU A 274 -25.59 10.85 19.44
C LEU A 274 -26.32 12.20 19.59
N ASN A 275 -26.99 12.65 18.54
CA ASN A 275 -27.81 13.88 18.56
C ASN A 275 -27.01 15.17 18.86
N ASN A 276 -25.75 15.22 18.46
CA ASN A 276 -24.89 16.41 18.59
C ASN A 276 -25.12 17.45 17.49
N GLY A 277 -26.12 17.27 16.62
CA GLY A 277 -26.41 18.12 15.48
C GLY A 277 -25.63 17.79 14.21
N TYR A 278 -24.74 16.77 14.24
CA TYR A 278 -24.07 16.32 13.04
C TYR A 278 -25.08 15.76 12.02
N ARG A 279 -24.90 16.13 10.76
CA ARG A 279 -25.68 15.61 9.65
C ARG A 279 -24.78 14.80 8.73
N PRO A 280 -24.99 13.48 8.61
CA PRO A 280 -24.30 12.66 7.62
C PRO A 280 -24.51 13.21 6.21
N ARG A 281 -23.48 13.17 5.37
CA ARG A 281 -23.53 13.62 3.98
C ARG A 281 -23.38 12.45 3.04
N LEU A 282 -24.27 12.32 2.04
CA LEU A 282 -24.21 11.27 1.05
C LEU A 282 -22.95 11.41 0.19
N ALA A 283 -22.34 10.27 -0.12
CA ALA A 283 -21.16 10.18 -0.99
C ALA A 283 -21.55 10.19 -2.47
N ASP A 284 -20.62 10.62 -3.29
CA ASP A 284 -20.65 10.48 -4.74
C ASP A 284 -19.31 9.89 -5.21
N GLU A 285 -19.34 8.85 -6.04
CA GLU A 285 -18.13 8.15 -6.51
C GLU A 285 -17.17 9.01 -7.32
N ARG A 286 -17.61 10.17 -7.79
CA ARG A 286 -16.81 11.15 -8.52
C ARG A 286 -15.94 12.01 -7.61
N VAL A 287 -16.18 11.98 -6.27
CA VAL A 287 -15.47 12.80 -5.28
C VAL A 287 -14.85 11.88 -4.23
N GLY A 288 -13.55 11.90 -4.09
CA GLY A 288 -12.76 10.97 -3.32
C GLY A 288 -12.78 11.18 -1.81
N TYR A 289 -13.75 10.59 -1.11
CA TYR A 289 -13.83 10.56 0.34
C TYR A 289 -13.73 9.15 0.90
N PHE A 290 -13.18 9.00 2.11
CA PHE A 290 -13.39 7.80 2.91
C PHE A 290 -14.85 7.67 3.29
N LEU A 291 -15.35 6.44 3.39
CA LEU A 291 -16.77 6.17 3.49
C LEU A 291 -17.14 5.38 4.75
N THR A 292 -18.26 5.76 5.33
CA THR A 292 -19.05 4.94 6.24
C THR A 292 -20.27 4.43 5.48
N ALA A 293 -20.42 3.09 5.35
CA ALA A 293 -21.46 2.50 4.54
C ALA A 293 -22.25 1.42 5.30
N TYR A 294 -23.53 1.30 4.99
CA TYR A 294 -24.38 0.23 5.48
C TYR A 294 -25.41 -0.18 4.42
N LYS A 295 -25.91 -1.41 4.53
CA LYS A 295 -27.00 -1.89 3.69
C LYS A 295 -28.34 -1.54 4.34
N ASP A 296 -29.20 -0.80 3.60
CA ASP A 296 -30.52 -0.38 4.03
C ASP A 296 -31.58 -1.37 3.56
N PHE A 297 -32.15 -2.12 4.49
CA PHE A 297 -33.21 -3.10 4.21
C PHE A 297 -34.60 -2.48 4.06
N SER A 298 -34.74 -1.20 4.35
CA SER A 298 -35.97 -0.45 4.06
C SER A 298 -36.05 0.07 2.63
N ASP A 299 -34.93 0.07 1.89
CA ASP A 299 -34.89 0.49 0.50
C ASP A 299 -35.19 -0.68 -0.43
N ASN A 300 -36.44 -0.77 -0.88
CA ASN A 300 -36.92 -1.80 -1.81
C ASN A 300 -36.91 -1.34 -3.28
N ILE A 301 -36.42 -0.13 -3.56
CA ILE A 301 -36.47 0.50 -4.90
C ILE A 301 -35.09 0.54 -5.55
N SER A 302 -34.05 0.81 -4.79
CA SER A 302 -32.70 0.94 -5.31
C SER A 302 -32.14 -0.41 -5.77
N ARG A 303 -31.42 -0.43 -6.91
CA ARG A 303 -30.69 -1.62 -7.38
C ARG A 303 -29.62 -2.06 -6.37
N GLU A 304 -28.98 -1.11 -5.73
CA GLU A 304 -28.03 -1.30 -4.66
C GLU A 304 -28.51 -0.61 -3.38
N PRO A 305 -29.02 -1.35 -2.41
CA PRO A 305 -29.57 -0.78 -1.18
C PRO A 305 -28.46 -0.40 -0.16
N PHE A 306 -27.36 0.17 -0.65
CA PHE A 306 -26.29 0.71 0.18
C PHE A 306 -26.42 2.21 0.36
N VAL A 307 -26.38 2.66 1.62
CA VAL A 307 -26.22 4.07 1.98
C VAL A 307 -24.74 4.29 2.27
N ARG A 308 -24.15 5.28 1.60
CA ARG A 308 -22.75 5.65 1.73
C ARG A 308 -22.65 7.10 2.19
N TYR A 309 -22.07 7.32 3.37
CA TYR A 309 -21.76 8.63 3.89
C TYR A 309 -20.28 8.93 3.76
N ILE A 310 -19.91 10.15 3.38
CA ILE A 310 -18.53 10.62 3.45
C ILE A 310 -18.11 10.81 4.90
N ASN A 311 -16.84 10.46 5.20
CA ASN A 311 -16.26 10.77 6.50
C ASN A 311 -15.83 12.24 6.51
N ARG A 312 -16.30 13.05 7.49
CA ARG A 312 -15.99 14.48 7.59
C ARG A 312 -16.16 15.02 9.00
N TRP A 313 -15.50 16.14 9.27
CA TRP A 313 -15.67 16.88 10.53
C TRP A 313 -17.04 17.54 10.64
N HIS A 314 -17.49 17.72 11.88
CA HIS A 314 -18.67 18.48 12.19
C HIS A 314 -18.35 20.00 12.23
N LEU A 315 -18.46 20.67 11.11
CA LEU A 315 -18.29 22.13 11.02
C LEU A 315 -19.61 22.84 10.83
N GLN A 316 -19.88 23.80 11.71
CA GLN A 316 -21.05 24.68 11.66
C GLN A 316 -20.57 26.14 11.66
N LYS A 317 -21.15 26.99 10.82
CA LYS A 317 -20.83 28.40 10.80
C LYS A 317 -21.27 29.07 12.10
N GLN A 318 -20.43 29.91 12.68
CA GLN A 318 -20.76 30.72 13.83
C GLN A 318 -21.90 31.71 13.48
N ILE A 319 -21.89 32.25 12.25
CA ILE A 319 -22.93 33.09 11.68
C ILE A 319 -23.53 32.38 10.47
N PRO A 320 -24.64 31.61 10.65
CA PRO A 320 -25.16 30.74 9.61
C PRO A 320 -25.54 31.40 8.29
N THR A 321 -25.99 32.67 8.37
CA THR A 321 -26.43 33.45 7.22
C THR A 321 -25.32 34.20 6.49
N ALA A 322 -24.12 34.28 7.09
CA ALA A 322 -23.00 34.98 6.47
C ALA A 322 -22.41 34.16 5.32
N PRO A 323 -22.05 34.77 4.17
CA PRO A 323 -21.35 34.07 3.10
C PRO A 323 -20.06 33.40 3.61
N MET A 324 -19.31 34.12 4.45
CA MET A 324 -18.08 33.67 5.11
C MET A 324 -18.25 33.82 6.62
N SER A 325 -17.86 32.81 7.37
CA SER A 325 -17.91 32.78 8.83
C SER A 325 -16.87 31.81 9.39
N PRO A 326 -16.26 32.12 10.54
CA PRO A 326 -15.52 31.10 11.25
C PRO A 326 -16.47 29.99 11.71
N PRO A 327 -15.96 28.74 11.92
CA PRO A 327 -16.77 27.69 12.51
C PRO A 327 -17.01 27.95 14.01
N VAL A 328 -18.09 27.36 14.54
CA VAL A 328 -18.34 27.32 16.01
C VAL A 328 -17.20 26.66 16.75
N GLN A 329 -16.71 25.56 16.19
CA GLN A 329 -15.52 24.83 16.68
C GLN A 329 -14.58 24.58 15.49
N PRO A 330 -13.38 25.18 15.48
CA PRO A 330 -12.38 24.91 14.47
C PRO A 330 -11.74 23.53 14.68
N ILE A 331 -11.22 22.95 13.61
CA ILE A 331 -10.35 21.78 13.66
C ILE A 331 -8.99 22.23 14.16
N VAL A 332 -8.56 21.77 15.33
CA VAL A 332 -7.31 22.23 15.96
C VAL A 332 -6.30 21.10 15.92
N PHE A 333 -5.17 21.33 15.26
CA PHE A 333 -4.02 20.43 15.31
C PHE A 333 -2.97 20.95 16.28
N TRP A 334 -2.40 20.03 17.07
CA TRP A 334 -1.33 20.33 18.01
C TRP A 334 -0.01 19.72 17.50
N ILE A 335 0.99 20.57 17.26
CA ILE A 335 2.34 20.09 16.97
C ILE A 335 2.94 19.59 18.27
N GLU A 336 3.30 18.30 18.31
CA GLU A 336 3.92 17.66 19.47
C GLU A 336 5.25 18.35 19.83
N ASN A 337 5.58 18.42 21.12
CA ASN A 337 6.82 19.04 21.58
C ASN A 337 8.09 18.27 21.22
N ASN A 338 7.98 16.99 20.80
CA ASN A 338 9.08 16.18 20.26
C ASN A 338 9.47 16.55 18.81
N VAL A 339 8.63 17.31 18.11
CA VAL A 339 8.96 17.82 16.76
C VAL A 339 10.12 18.82 16.87
N PRO A 340 11.23 18.65 16.10
CA PRO A 340 12.33 19.59 16.10
C PRO A 340 11.89 21.02 15.74
N LEU A 341 12.46 22.01 16.41
CA LEU A 341 12.06 23.42 16.26
C LEU A 341 12.13 23.91 14.82
N GLU A 342 13.14 23.46 14.09
CA GLU A 342 13.41 23.85 12.70
C GLU A 342 12.29 23.45 11.72
N TYR A 343 11.48 22.41 12.02
CA TYR A 343 10.41 21.93 11.13
C TYR A 343 9.01 22.41 11.50
N ARG A 344 8.84 22.94 12.73
CA ARG A 344 7.50 23.35 13.22
C ARG A 344 6.80 24.36 12.34
N ASN A 345 7.55 25.27 11.70
CA ASN A 345 6.98 26.26 10.81
C ASN A 345 6.49 25.63 9.50
N ALA A 346 7.25 24.76 8.87
CA ALA A 346 6.86 24.06 7.66
C ALA A 346 5.60 23.18 7.89
N ILE A 347 5.53 22.49 9.03
CA ILE A 347 4.33 21.73 9.45
C ILE A 347 3.14 22.67 9.61
N ARG A 348 3.30 23.79 10.34
CA ARG A 348 2.23 24.79 10.53
C ARG A 348 1.69 25.30 9.19
N GLU A 349 2.58 25.64 8.26
CA GLU A 349 2.21 26.11 6.93
C GLU A 349 1.42 25.04 6.17
N GLY A 350 1.89 23.77 6.18
CA GLY A 350 1.22 22.65 5.52
C GLY A 350 -0.21 22.45 6.01
N VAL A 351 -0.42 22.50 7.34
CA VAL A 351 -1.77 22.39 7.93
C VAL A 351 -2.66 23.55 7.50
N LEU A 352 -2.15 24.76 7.55
CA LEU A 352 -2.94 25.97 7.29
C LEU A 352 -3.29 26.20 5.81
N MET A 353 -2.61 25.50 4.87
CA MET A 353 -2.93 25.56 3.44
C MET A 353 -4.39 25.24 3.14
N TRP A 354 -4.99 24.31 3.87
CA TRP A 354 -6.38 23.89 3.67
C TRP A 354 -7.40 25.01 3.94
N ASN A 355 -7.04 26.04 4.72
CA ASN A 355 -7.95 27.18 4.94
C ASN A 355 -8.33 27.91 3.64
N LYS A 356 -7.49 27.82 2.58
CA LYS A 356 -7.84 28.33 1.24
C LYS A 356 -9.04 27.57 0.67
N ALA A 357 -9.04 26.24 0.75
CA ALA A 357 -10.14 25.40 0.29
C ALA A 357 -11.40 25.61 1.14
N PHE A 358 -11.24 25.71 2.46
CA PHE A 358 -12.36 26.01 3.36
C PHE A 358 -12.98 27.39 3.11
N ALA A 359 -12.19 28.37 2.68
CA ALA A 359 -12.73 29.67 2.29
C ALA A 359 -13.72 29.54 1.12
N LYS A 360 -13.46 28.68 0.13
CA LYS A 360 -14.41 28.40 -0.95
C LYS A 360 -15.67 27.67 -0.49
N ALA A 361 -15.58 26.88 0.59
CA ALA A 361 -16.73 26.27 1.26
C ALA A 361 -17.50 27.26 2.18
N GLY A 362 -17.03 28.50 2.33
CA GLY A 362 -17.66 29.54 3.11
C GLY A 362 -17.21 29.64 4.58
N PHE A 363 -16.03 29.07 4.91
CA PHE A 363 -15.45 29.14 6.25
C PHE A 363 -14.17 29.97 6.26
N THR A 364 -14.00 30.79 7.29
CA THR A 364 -12.74 31.45 7.65
C THR A 364 -12.14 30.69 8.83
N GLU A 365 -10.81 30.56 8.86
CA GLU A 365 -10.10 29.91 9.98
C GLU A 365 -10.69 28.55 10.42
N ALA A 366 -11.07 27.71 9.44
CA ALA A 366 -11.64 26.41 9.71
C ALA A 366 -10.66 25.49 10.45
N ILE A 367 -9.37 25.65 10.15
CA ILE A 367 -8.28 24.89 10.75
C ILE A 367 -7.34 25.83 11.50
N GLN A 368 -6.95 25.43 12.70
CA GLN A 368 -5.99 26.12 13.56
C GLN A 368 -4.83 25.21 13.94
N VAL A 369 -3.67 25.79 14.17
CA VAL A 369 -2.47 25.05 14.62
C VAL A 369 -1.98 25.63 15.94
N LYS A 370 -1.77 24.76 16.91
CA LYS A 370 -1.22 25.09 18.21
C LYS A 370 0.06 24.30 18.48
N GLN A 371 0.92 24.85 19.32
CA GLN A 371 2.11 24.15 19.79
C GLN A 371 1.79 23.46 21.12
N MET A 372 2.09 22.16 21.24
CA MET A 372 2.01 21.45 22.52
C MET A 372 3.03 22.04 23.50
N PRO A 373 2.61 22.48 24.69
CA PRO A 373 3.53 22.98 25.70
C PRO A 373 4.44 21.86 26.23
N ASP A 374 5.71 22.17 26.54
CA ASP A 374 6.64 21.19 27.11
C ASP A 374 6.18 20.62 28.45
N ASN A 375 5.37 21.37 29.19
CA ASN A 375 4.79 20.93 30.46
C ASN A 375 3.34 20.47 30.33
N ALA A 376 2.89 20.09 29.14
CA ALA A 376 1.53 19.60 28.91
C ALA A 376 1.23 18.41 29.82
N LYS A 377 0.05 18.43 30.45
CA LYS A 377 -0.43 17.38 31.34
C LYS A 377 -1.31 16.32 30.66
N TRP A 378 -1.50 16.47 29.38
CA TRP A 378 -2.26 15.55 28.54
C TRP A 378 -1.30 14.73 27.66
N ASP A 379 -1.75 13.56 27.24
CA ASP A 379 -1.00 12.65 26.40
C ASP A 379 -1.36 12.89 24.92
N PRO A 380 -0.40 12.91 24.00
CA PRO A 380 -0.71 12.99 22.55
C PRO A 380 -1.66 11.90 22.02
N ALA A 381 -1.81 10.78 22.71
CA ALA A 381 -2.77 9.74 22.36
C ALA A 381 -4.19 10.00 22.88
N ASP A 382 -4.43 11.10 23.60
CA ASP A 382 -5.74 11.47 24.11
C ASP A 382 -6.62 12.01 22.97
N VAL A 383 -7.70 11.32 22.65
CA VAL A 383 -8.63 11.64 21.53
C VAL A 383 -9.27 13.02 21.57
N ARG A 384 -9.04 13.82 22.60
CA ARG A 384 -9.47 15.22 22.65
C ARG A 384 -8.54 16.18 21.92
N TYR A 385 -7.38 15.72 21.46
CA TYR A 385 -6.33 16.53 20.87
C TYR A 385 -5.83 15.90 19.59
N ASN A 386 -6.15 16.48 18.45
CA ASN A 386 -5.54 16.02 17.18
C ASN A 386 -4.06 16.39 17.19
N THR A 387 -3.18 15.40 17.10
CA THR A 387 -1.75 15.66 17.26
C THR A 387 -0.95 15.34 16.00
N ILE A 388 0.09 16.15 15.76
CA ILE A 388 1.09 15.90 14.72
C ILE A 388 2.36 15.45 15.43
N ARG A 389 2.73 14.19 15.22
CA ARG A 389 3.76 13.49 15.97
C ARG A 389 5.00 13.27 15.13
N TRP A 390 6.14 13.21 15.81
CA TRP A 390 7.43 12.90 15.20
C TRP A 390 7.84 11.49 15.61
N SER A 391 7.70 10.54 14.68
CA SER A 391 8.02 9.13 14.89
C SER A 391 9.44 8.82 14.46
N SER A 392 10.09 7.85 15.12
CA SER A 392 11.42 7.36 14.73
C SER A 392 11.34 5.87 14.42
N SER A 393 11.83 5.47 13.26
CA SER A 393 11.99 4.10 12.81
C SER A 393 13.46 3.70 12.76
N PHE A 394 13.77 2.41 12.67
CA PHE A 394 15.14 1.93 12.45
C PHE A 394 15.64 2.33 11.05
N GLU A 395 14.81 2.06 10.05
CA GLU A 395 14.95 2.54 8.67
C GLU A 395 13.65 3.24 8.25
N PRO A 396 13.67 4.17 7.27
CA PRO A 396 12.45 4.78 6.76
C PRO A 396 11.51 3.72 6.17
N GLU A 397 10.35 3.54 6.79
CA GLU A 397 9.33 2.59 6.32
C GLU A 397 8.11 3.29 5.74
N PHE A 398 7.89 4.55 6.08
CA PHE A 398 6.80 5.40 5.58
C PHE A 398 7.23 6.86 5.58
N ALA A 399 6.51 7.73 4.87
CA ALA A 399 6.77 9.18 4.91
C ALA A 399 5.92 9.87 5.97
N GLY A 400 4.63 9.70 5.88
CA GLY A 400 3.63 10.18 6.83
C GLY A 400 2.42 9.23 6.85
N ILE A 401 1.59 9.36 7.86
CA ILE A 401 0.31 8.68 7.99
C ILE A 401 -0.65 9.61 8.72
N GLY A 402 -1.81 9.89 8.12
CA GLY A 402 -2.86 10.74 8.69
C GLY A 402 -4.16 10.00 8.97
N PRO A 403 -4.21 9.05 9.93
CA PRO A 403 -5.44 8.35 10.25
C PRO A 403 -6.46 9.29 10.93
N SER A 404 -7.73 9.10 10.60
CA SER A 404 -8.85 9.71 11.30
C SER A 404 -9.72 8.65 11.97
N ARG A 405 -10.29 8.98 13.13
CA ARG A 405 -11.21 8.14 13.89
C ARG A 405 -12.63 8.64 13.70
N THR A 406 -13.48 7.77 13.19
CA THR A 406 -14.82 8.16 12.77
C THR A 406 -15.91 7.45 13.56
N ASN A 407 -17.04 8.12 13.72
CA ASN A 407 -18.27 7.50 14.18
C ASN A 407 -18.81 6.54 13.09
N PRO A 408 -18.79 5.23 13.28
CA PRO A 408 -19.15 4.28 12.25
C PRO A 408 -20.68 4.22 11.98
N LEU A 409 -21.46 5.01 12.69
CA LEU A 409 -22.88 5.16 12.43
C LEU A 409 -23.18 6.30 11.46
N THR A 410 -22.34 7.33 11.43
CA THR A 410 -22.65 8.61 10.77
C THR A 410 -21.57 9.12 9.82
N GLY A 411 -20.33 8.65 9.95
CA GLY A 411 -19.19 9.19 9.22
C GLY A 411 -18.63 10.50 9.81
N GLU A 412 -19.05 10.90 11.03
CA GLU A 412 -18.46 12.05 11.71
C GLU A 412 -17.03 11.72 12.14
N ILE A 413 -16.06 12.53 11.72
CA ILE A 413 -14.69 12.45 12.21
C ILE A 413 -14.64 13.05 13.60
N LEU A 414 -14.11 12.31 14.56
CA LEU A 414 -14.10 12.66 15.97
C LEU A 414 -12.71 13.06 16.47
N ASP A 415 -11.68 12.50 15.84
CA ASP A 415 -10.28 12.69 16.18
C ASP A 415 -9.39 12.31 14.99
N ALA A 416 -8.18 12.89 14.93
CA ALA A 416 -7.19 12.57 13.92
C ALA A 416 -5.77 12.86 14.41
N ASP A 417 -4.90 11.88 14.24
CA ASP A 417 -3.47 12.04 14.50
C ASP A 417 -2.66 11.94 13.20
N ILE A 418 -1.57 12.68 13.13
CA ILE A 418 -0.63 12.61 12.00
C ILE A 418 0.73 12.17 12.53
N LEU A 419 1.31 11.15 11.90
CA LEU A 419 2.66 10.70 12.17
C LEU A 419 3.56 11.10 11.01
N LEU A 420 4.70 11.71 11.32
CA LEU A 420 5.76 12.04 10.35
C LEU A 420 7.03 11.27 10.73
N ASP A 421 7.67 10.59 9.76
CA ASP A 421 8.89 9.82 10.05
C ASP A 421 10.13 10.73 10.08
N ALA A 422 10.75 10.78 11.25
CA ALA A 422 12.00 11.52 11.51
C ALA A 422 13.17 11.05 10.61
N ASN A 423 13.21 9.77 10.29
CA ASN A 423 14.36 9.17 9.61
C ASN A 423 14.45 9.60 8.16
N ILE A 424 13.34 9.82 7.48
CA ILE A 424 13.36 10.36 6.10
C ILE A 424 14.11 11.69 6.06
N VAL A 425 13.74 12.62 6.95
CA VAL A 425 14.37 13.93 7.00
C VAL A 425 15.83 13.84 7.40
N ARG A 426 16.15 13.00 8.39
CA ARG A 426 17.51 12.75 8.84
C ARG A 426 18.36 12.18 7.70
N GLN A 427 17.86 11.19 7.00
CA GLN A 427 18.51 10.53 5.88
C GLN A 427 18.84 11.51 4.76
N VAL A 428 17.92 12.38 4.39
CA VAL A 428 18.16 13.38 3.35
C VAL A 428 19.22 14.39 3.77
N LYS A 429 19.17 14.89 5.00
CA LYS A 429 20.21 15.80 5.49
C LYS A 429 21.59 15.13 5.53
N GLN A 430 21.65 13.87 5.94
CA GLN A 430 22.91 13.10 5.94
C GLN A 430 23.45 12.93 4.52
N ASN A 431 22.59 12.54 3.59
CA ASN A 431 22.97 12.36 2.18
C ASN A 431 23.42 13.66 1.53
N TYR A 432 22.73 14.75 1.79
CA TYR A 432 23.11 16.06 1.27
C TYR A 432 24.45 16.54 1.84
N ARG A 433 24.69 16.36 3.13
CA ARG A 433 25.97 16.75 3.76
C ARG A 433 27.14 15.99 3.16
N SER A 434 26.99 14.69 2.90
CA SER A 434 28.00 13.91 2.21
C SER A 434 28.27 14.39 0.77
N LEU A 435 27.28 15.02 0.14
CA LEU A 435 27.34 15.51 -1.24
C LEU A 435 27.94 16.92 -1.36
N VAL A 436 27.76 17.77 -0.34
CA VAL A 436 28.02 19.20 -0.40
C VAL A 436 29.13 19.66 0.55
N GLU A 437 29.15 19.16 1.77
CA GLU A 437 30.14 19.53 2.76
C GLU A 437 31.42 18.70 2.57
N GLN A 438 32.50 19.35 2.16
CA GLN A 438 33.82 18.76 1.92
C GLN A 438 34.52 18.18 3.17
N ASN A 439 33.85 18.13 4.32
CA ASN A 439 34.38 17.66 5.57
C ASN A 439 33.32 16.93 6.40
N ARG A 440 33.29 15.63 6.34
CA ARG A 440 32.94 14.63 7.37
C ARG A 440 32.13 13.46 6.83
N SER A 441 32.63 12.26 7.14
CA SER A 441 32.09 10.93 6.81
C SER A 441 30.70 10.69 7.35
N LEU A 442 29.75 10.31 6.49
CA LEU A 442 28.48 9.68 6.89
C LEU A 442 27.89 8.85 5.74
N ALA A 443 28.61 7.81 5.35
CA ALA A 443 28.12 6.82 4.38
C ALA A 443 27.25 5.75 5.06
N ARG A 444 26.07 6.05 5.54
CA ARG A 444 25.28 5.06 6.29
C ARG A 444 23.84 4.82 5.87
N SER A 445 23.28 5.52 4.91
CA SER A 445 21.81 5.54 4.83
C SER A 445 21.13 4.88 3.63
N PHE A 446 21.85 4.50 2.56
CA PHE A 446 21.22 3.92 1.37
C PHE A 446 21.37 2.41 1.19
N GLN A 447 22.04 1.72 2.09
CA GLN A 447 22.37 0.30 1.91
C GLN A 447 21.36 -0.67 2.54
N GLY A 448 20.38 -0.20 3.30
CA GLY A 448 19.47 -1.04 4.10
C GLY A 448 18.49 -1.92 3.35
N GLN A 449 18.39 -1.84 2.02
CA GLN A 449 17.25 -2.45 1.32
C GLN A 449 17.50 -3.79 0.62
N ASN A 450 18.66 -4.41 0.77
CA ASN A 450 18.96 -5.68 0.10
C ASN A 450 18.96 -6.93 1.01
N GLY A 451 18.47 -6.87 2.23
CA GLY A 451 18.76 -7.88 3.25
C GLY A 451 17.65 -8.71 3.88
N SER A 452 16.38 -8.42 3.69
CA SER A 452 15.34 -9.32 4.21
C SER A 452 14.28 -9.64 3.15
N ASN A 453 14.11 -10.94 2.86
CA ASN A 453 13.10 -11.48 1.94
C ASN A 453 11.64 -11.29 2.41
N THR A 454 11.38 -10.43 3.38
CA THR A 454 10.07 -10.32 4.05
C THR A 454 9.35 -9.00 3.85
N ASN A 455 10.01 -7.95 3.30
CA ASN A 455 9.33 -6.68 3.08
C ASN A 455 8.55 -6.69 1.76
N PRO A 456 7.22 -6.66 1.77
CA PRO A 456 6.40 -6.65 0.55
C PRO A 456 6.65 -5.43 -0.33
N CYS A 457 7.25 -4.37 0.22
CA CYS A 457 7.59 -3.13 -0.50
C CYS A 457 9.05 -3.07 -0.98
N GLN A 458 9.84 -4.14 -0.87
CA GLN A 458 11.27 -4.16 -1.20
C GLN A 458 11.60 -3.58 -2.59
N PHE A 459 10.63 -3.63 -3.51
CA PHE A 459 10.73 -3.10 -4.85
C PHE A 459 9.73 -1.95 -5.10
N GLY A 460 9.16 -1.35 -4.04
CA GLY A 460 8.16 -0.30 -4.16
C GLY A 460 6.93 -0.74 -4.94
N MET A 461 6.38 0.15 -5.77
CA MET A 461 5.25 -0.14 -6.65
C MET A 461 5.50 -1.32 -7.61
N TYR A 462 6.75 -1.69 -7.84
CA TYR A 462 7.13 -2.77 -8.75
C TYR A 462 7.05 -4.17 -8.14
N SER A 463 6.79 -4.30 -6.83
CA SER A 463 6.64 -5.62 -6.17
C SER A 463 5.54 -6.48 -6.82
N ARG A 464 4.48 -5.85 -7.30
CA ARG A 464 3.40 -6.53 -8.06
C ARG A 464 3.90 -7.10 -9.40
N TYR A 465 4.86 -6.45 -10.05
CA TYR A 465 5.45 -6.93 -11.30
C TYR A 465 6.50 -8.01 -11.08
N LEU A 466 7.18 -8.01 -9.94
CA LEU A 466 8.16 -9.05 -9.62
C LEU A 466 7.51 -10.40 -9.41
N LYS A 467 6.31 -10.48 -8.83
CA LYS A 467 5.51 -11.72 -8.77
C LYS A 467 5.21 -12.28 -10.16
N VAL A 468 5.04 -11.41 -11.17
CA VAL A 468 4.89 -11.84 -12.57
C VAL A 468 6.19 -12.41 -13.13
N LEU A 469 7.34 -11.88 -12.69
CA LEU A 469 8.67 -12.40 -13.09
C LEU A 469 9.01 -13.73 -12.39
N GLU A 470 8.70 -13.87 -11.10
CA GLU A 470 8.97 -15.07 -10.31
C GLU A 470 8.11 -16.26 -10.72
N ASN A 471 6.85 -16.05 -11.06
CA ASN A 471 5.95 -17.12 -11.52
C ASN A 471 6.30 -17.67 -12.92
N GLY A 472 7.19 -17.00 -13.67
CA GLY A 472 7.66 -17.46 -14.97
C GLY A 472 8.93 -18.32 -14.95
N ASP A 473 9.79 -18.20 -13.93
CA ASP A 473 11.15 -18.79 -13.97
C ASP A 473 11.47 -19.83 -12.87
N LEU A 474 10.60 -20.08 -11.87
CA LEU A 474 10.93 -20.92 -10.71
C LEU A 474 10.25 -22.29 -10.66
N LYS A 475 9.95 -22.91 -11.81
CA LYS A 475 9.57 -24.34 -11.84
C LYS A 475 10.47 -25.17 -12.72
N THR A 476 11.74 -25.31 -12.31
CA THR A 476 12.56 -26.48 -12.65
C THR A 476 12.82 -27.28 -11.36
N GLY A 477 11.82 -28.02 -10.92
CA GLY A 477 11.93 -28.91 -9.75
C GLY A 477 10.55 -29.33 -9.28
N SER A 478 10.02 -30.38 -9.87
CA SER A 478 8.99 -31.32 -9.41
C SER A 478 8.02 -30.86 -8.33
N SER A 479 6.84 -30.37 -8.74
CA SER A 479 5.55 -30.80 -8.17
C SER A 479 4.43 -30.29 -9.10
N GLU A 480 3.52 -31.18 -9.42
CA GLU A 480 2.36 -30.96 -10.27
C GLU A 480 1.51 -29.81 -9.70
N ALA A 481 1.38 -28.72 -10.47
CA ALA A 481 0.41 -27.68 -10.24
C ALA A 481 -0.31 -27.40 -11.55
N SER A 482 -1.63 -27.42 -11.48
CA SER A 482 -2.59 -27.20 -12.55
C SER A 482 -2.29 -25.96 -13.42
N PRO A 483 -2.60 -25.98 -14.70
CA PRO A 483 -2.39 -24.87 -15.62
C PRO A 483 -3.50 -23.82 -15.42
N GLY A 484 -3.29 -22.89 -14.48
CA GLY A 484 -4.12 -21.69 -14.31
C GLY A 484 -3.37 -20.46 -14.81
N GLY A 485 -3.89 -19.82 -15.85
CA GLY A 485 -3.33 -18.58 -16.39
C GLY A 485 -3.57 -17.36 -15.49
N ILE A 486 -2.87 -16.29 -15.76
CA ILE A 486 -2.95 -14.98 -15.04
C ILE A 486 -4.41 -14.44 -14.92
N ALA A 487 -5.33 -14.90 -15.79
CA ALA A 487 -6.75 -14.58 -15.69
C ALA A 487 -7.43 -15.18 -14.44
N ASP A 488 -6.88 -16.27 -13.86
CA ASP A 488 -7.41 -16.88 -12.63
C ASP A 488 -6.88 -16.18 -11.36
N ASP A 489 -5.79 -15.41 -11.46
CA ASP A 489 -5.20 -14.71 -10.33
C ASP A 489 -5.88 -13.35 -10.02
N LEU A 490 -6.56 -12.74 -10.99
CA LEU A 490 -7.24 -11.45 -10.78
C LEU A 490 -8.42 -11.57 -9.78
N PRO A 491 -9.31 -12.58 -9.87
CA PRO A 491 -10.31 -12.86 -8.84
C PRO A 491 -9.66 -13.14 -7.48
N THR A 492 -8.57 -13.90 -7.46
CA THR A 492 -7.84 -14.26 -6.23
C THR A 492 -7.17 -13.04 -5.60
N LEU A 493 -6.66 -12.08 -6.39
CA LEU A 493 -6.13 -10.81 -5.91
C LEU A 493 -7.24 -9.91 -5.37
N VAL A 494 -8.38 -9.84 -6.06
CA VAL A 494 -9.58 -9.09 -5.61
C VAL A 494 -10.16 -9.73 -4.36
N GLU A 495 -10.23 -11.06 -4.28
CA GLU A 495 -10.67 -11.78 -3.07
C GLU A 495 -9.70 -11.59 -1.91
N ARG A 496 -8.37 -11.65 -2.14
CA ARG A 496 -7.37 -11.32 -1.12
C ARG A 496 -7.47 -9.87 -0.67
N TYR A 497 -7.63 -8.93 -1.58
CA TYR A 497 -7.87 -7.53 -1.27
C TYR A 497 -9.15 -7.33 -0.46
N GLN A 498 -10.23 -8.05 -0.79
CA GLN A 498 -11.49 -8.00 -0.03
C GLN A 498 -11.40 -8.74 1.30
N GLN A 499 -10.63 -9.81 1.42
CA GLN A 499 -10.39 -10.52 2.68
C GLN A 499 -9.49 -9.72 3.63
N GLN A 500 -8.52 -8.95 3.09
CA GLN A 500 -7.65 -8.06 3.85
C GLN A 500 -8.38 -6.86 4.46
N LYS A 501 -9.54 -6.47 3.95
CA LYS A 501 -10.38 -5.39 4.53
C LYS A 501 -10.98 -5.69 5.91
N ARG A 502 -10.65 -6.80 6.55
CA ARG A 502 -11.34 -7.26 7.77
C ARG A 502 -10.78 -6.72 9.09
N SER A 503 -9.61 -6.09 9.12
CA SER A 503 -9.11 -5.38 10.30
C SER A 503 -8.48 -4.05 9.90
N SER A 504 -8.61 -3.02 10.76
CA SER A 504 -8.02 -1.69 10.50
C SER A 504 -6.51 -1.74 10.32
N LEU A 505 -5.81 -2.61 11.05
CA LEU A 505 -4.37 -2.78 10.88
C LEU A 505 -4.03 -3.57 9.61
N SER A 506 -4.80 -4.61 9.24
CA SER A 506 -4.60 -5.29 7.96
C SER A 506 -4.98 -4.40 6.77
N GLN A 507 -5.89 -3.46 6.94
CA GLN A 507 -6.18 -2.41 5.94
C GLN A 507 -5.00 -1.46 5.79
N LEU A 508 -4.41 -1.01 6.88
CA LEU A 508 -3.26 -0.11 6.89
C LEU A 508 -1.99 -0.78 6.31
N LEU A 509 -1.73 -2.04 6.70
CA LEU A 509 -0.57 -2.81 6.23
C LEU A 509 -0.73 -3.36 4.82
N ALA A 510 -1.96 -3.61 4.38
CA ALA A 510 -2.28 -3.99 3.01
C ALA A 510 -2.50 -2.76 2.11
N SER A 511 -2.57 -1.55 2.69
CA SER A 511 -2.68 -0.34 1.91
C SER A 511 -1.39 -0.14 1.12
N SER A 512 -1.55 0.33 -0.11
CA SER A 512 -0.44 0.81 -0.94
C SER A 512 0.34 1.94 -0.24
N ASP A 513 -0.22 2.56 0.80
CA ASP A 513 0.32 3.72 1.50
C ASP A 513 1.73 3.51 2.06
N MET A 514 2.02 2.34 2.67
CA MET A 514 3.38 2.06 3.15
C MET A 514 4.38 1.93 2.00
N CYS A 515 3.99 1.28 0.89
CA CYS A 515 4.86 1.13 -0.27
C CYS A 515 5.04 2.47 -1.00
N PHE A 516 4.01 3.29 -1.06
CA PHE A 516 4.11 4.66 -1.58
C PHE A 516 4.98 5.54 -0.69
N GLY A 517 4.85 5.43 0.63
CA GLY A 517 5.70 6.16 1.58
C GLY A 517 7.19 5.84 1.41
N LEU A 518 7.53 4.57 1.18
CA LEU A 518 8.90 4.17 0.89
C LEU A 518 9.42 4.76 -0.43
N GLU A 519 8.59 4.78 -1.48
CA GLU A 519 8.97 5.37 -2.77
C GLU A 519 9.07 6.90 -2.67
N ALA A 520 8.20 7.57 -1.91
CA ALA A 520 8.31 9.00 -1.62
C ALA A 520 9.65 9.34 -0.96
N SER A 521 10.15 8.48 -0.07
CA SER A 521 11.49 8.59 0.51
C SER A 521 12.60 8.53 -0.55
N ARG A 522 12.48 7.66 -1.54
CA ARG A 522 13.43 7.57 -2.67
C ARG A 522 13.38 8.81 -3.56
N GLN A 523 12.17 9.29 -3.87
CA GLN A 523 11.97 10.53 -4.64
C GLN A 523 12.61 11.71 -3.93
N PHE A 524 12.43 11.80 -2.62
CA PHE A 524 13.06 12.83 -1.82
C PHE A 524 14.60 12.72 -1.84
N ALA A 525 15.15 11.52 -1.80
CA ALA A 525 16.59 11.30 -1.89
C ALA A 525 17.17 11.69 -3.26
N ILE A 526 16.46 11.34 -4.37
CA ILE A 526 16.92 11.72 -5.72
C ILE A 526 16.91 13.23 -5.90
N GLY A 527 15.95 13.93 -5.30
CA GLY A 527 15.92 15.39 -5.31
C GLY A 527 17.10 16.03 -4.62
N ALA A 528 17.46 15.56 -3.44
CA ALA A 528 18.63 16.04 -2.74
C ALA A 528 19.94 15.81 -3.55
N MET A 529 20.04 14.66 -4.24
CA MET A 529 21.16 14.39 -5.13
C MET A 529 21.17 15.31 -6.36
N SER A 530 19.99 15.63 -6.92
CA SER A 530 19.86 16.49 -8.09
C SER A 530 20.43 17.88 -7.85
N LEU A 531 20.30 18.41 -6.63
CA LEU A 531 20.90 19.69 -6.22
C LEU A 531 22.41 19.72 -6.49
N SER A 532 23.09 18.60 -6.28
CA SER A 532 24.55 18.52 -6.52
C SER A 532 24.92 18.04 -7.92
N LEU A 533 24.05 17.26 -8.58
CA LEU A 533 24.35 16.62 -9.85
C LEU A 533 23.71 17.30 -11.07
N LEU A 534 22.67 18.13 -10.92
CA LEU A 534 22.06 18.85 -12.04
C LEU A 534 22.38 20.35 -12.04
N GLU A 535 22.55 20.96 -10.88
CA GLU A 535 22.91 22.37 -10.80
C GLU A 535 24.39 22.61 -11.12
N ASN A 536 24.69 23.72 -11.77
CA ASN A 536 26.08 24.11 -12.10
C ASN A 536 26.77 24.84 -10.95
N ALA A 537 26.04 25.17 -9.87
CA ALA A 537 26.53 25.84 -8.66
C ALA A 537 26.73 24.83 -7.53
N THR A 538 27.69 25.13 -6.63
CA THR A 538 27.77 24.39 -5.37
C THR A 538 26.52 24.67 -4.55
N PRO A 539 25.68 23.67 -4.24
CA PRO A 539 24.48 23.90 -3.46
C PRO A 539 24.82 24.49 -2.09
N SER A 540 24.04 25.48 -1.64
CA SER A 540 24.22 26.07 -0.31
C SER A 540 23.43 25.27 0.73
N SER A 541 23.82 25.38 2.01
CA SER A 541 23.03 24.85 3.12
C SER A 541 21.58 25.39 3.12
N GLN A 542 21.39 26.62 2.66
CA GLN A 542 20.07 27.24 2.53
C GLN A 542 19.20 26.53 1.48
N ASN A 543 19.74 26.15 0.33
CA ASN A 543 18.98 25.41 -0.69
C ASN A 543 18.48 24.06 -0.14
N LEU A 544 19.27 23.39 0.70
CA LEU A 544 18.83 22.17 1.35
C LEU A 544 17.71 22.41 2.35
N GLU A 545 17.84 23.44 3.19
CA GLU A 545 16.82 23.78 4.17
C GLU A 545 15.49 24.12 3.46
N ASP A 546 15.55 24.90 2.40
CA ASP A 546 14.37 25.24 1.61
C ASP A 546 13.74 24.00 0.97
N TYR A 547 14.55 23.11 0.44
CA TYR A 547 14.09 21.83 -0.11
C TYR A 547 13.41 20.95 0.95
N VAL A 548 14.07 20.76 2.11
CA VAL A 548 13.51 19.97 3.21
C VAL A 548 12.21 20.57 3.73
N ASN A 549 12.13 21.91 3.86
CA ASN A 549 10.93 22.59 4.31
C ASN A 549 9.77 22.46 3.30
N GLN A 550 10.04 22.52 1.98
CA GLN A 550 9.03 22.26 0.95
C GLN A 550 8.48 20.84 1.06
N TYR A 551 9.34 19.84 1.27
CA TYR A 551 8.93 18.46 1.43
C TYR A 551 8.07 18.24 2.69
N ILE A 552 8.52 18.71 3.85
CA ILE A 552 7.78 18.55 5.11
C ILE A 552 6.41 19.26 5.01
N ARG A 553 6.36 20.45 4.40
CA ARG A 553 5.12 21.17 4.17
C ARG A 553 4.18 20.38 3.25
N PHE A 554 4.69 19.82 2.13
CA PHE A 554 3.92 19.03 1.20
C PHE A 554 3.42 17.73 1.84
N LEU A 555 4.28 17.00 2.56
CA LEU A 555 3.89 15.81 3.30
C LEU A 555 2.80 16.14 4.32
N THR A 556 2.96 17.21 5.08
CA THR A 556 1.97 17.63 6.08
C THR A 556 0.63 17.97 5.45
N VAL A 557 0.59 18.70 4.33
CA VAL A 557 -0.69 19.05 3.68
C VAL A 557 -1.40 17.81 3.15
N HIS A 558 -0.66 16.82 2.64
CA HIS A 558 -1.18 15.52 2.20
C HIS A 558 -1.84 14.77 3.36
N GLU A 559 -1.12 14.57 4.47
CA GLU A 559 -1.64 13.84 5.63
C GLU A 559 -2.86 14.55 6.27
N VAL A 560 -2.84 15.89 6.31
CA VAL A 560 -4.01 16.66 6.75
C VAL A 560 -5.21 16.40 5.85
N GLY A 561 -5.02 16.26 4.53
CA GLY A 561 -6.10 15.91 3.60
C GLY A 561 -6.80 14.60 3.98
N HIS A 562 -6.04 13.56 4.36
CA HIS A 562 -6.61 12.31 4.88
C HIS A 562 -7.42 12.53 6.15
N THR A 563 -6.94 13.36 7.06
CA THR A 563 -7.68 13.71 8.29
C THR A 563 -8.93 14.54 8.02
N LEU A 564 -9.06 15.15 6.85
CA LEU A 564 -10.28 15.83 6.40
C LEU A 564 -11.26 14.89 5.68
N GLY A 565 -10.94 13.61 5.59
CA GLY A 565 -11.74 12.57 4.97
C GLY A 565 -11.41 12.28 3.50
N LEU A 566 -10.42 12.94 2.92
CA LEU A 566 -10.06 12.76 1.50
C LEU A 566 -9.22 11.50 1.28
N ARG A 567 -9.50 10.82 0.18
CA ARG A 567 -8.71 9.71 -0.36
C ARG A 567 -7.65 10.23 -1.33
N HIS A 568 -6.69 9.36 -1.69
CA HIS A 568 -5.77 9.67 -2.77
C HIS A 568 -6.48 10.03 -4.06
N ASN A 569 -5.85 10.90 -4.85
CA ASN A 569 -6.27 11.23 -6.21
C ASN A 569 -5.08 11.23 -7.16
N PHE A 570 -4.81 10.10 -7.82
CA PHE A 570 -3.71 9.88 -8.75
C PHE A 570 -3.87 10.56 -10.12
N HIS A 571 -4.91 11.38 -10.30
CA HIS A 571 -5.00 12.33 -11.41
C HIS A 571 -4.51 13.73 -11.04
N GLY A 572 -4.13 13.95 -9.79
CA GLY A 572 -3.68 15.25 -9.29
C GLY A 572 -2.45 15.80 -10.02
N SER A 573 -1.53 14.94 -10.41
CA SER A 573 -0.28 15.25 -11.11
C SER A 573 -0.48 15.87 -12.50
N THR A 574 -1.62 15.62 -13.16
CA THR A 574 -1.83 15.87 -14.60
C THR A 574 -2.20 17.32 -14.97
N MET A 575 -2.22 18.25 -14.00
CA MET A 575 -2.78 19.60 -14.18
C MET A 575 -1.98 20.47 -15.16
N LEU A 576 -0.66 20.50 -15.05
CA LEU A 576 0.21 21.40 -15.80
C LEU A 576 0.95 20.70 -16.92
N GLN A 577 1.24 21.45 -18.01
CA GLN A 577 2.14 20.96 -19.03
C GLN A 577 3.60 21.01 -18.54
N PRO A 578 4.51 20.22 -19.10
CA PRO A 578 5.89 20.17 -18.64
C PRO A 578 6.57 21.56 -18.60
N GLU A 579 6.29 22.41 -19.58
CA GLU A 579 6.85 23.74 -19.70
C GLU A 579 6.46 24.70 -18.55
N ASP A 580 5.31 24.44 -17.94
CA ASP A 580 4.72 25.28 -16.89
C ASP A 580 5.16 24.86 -15.47
N LEU A 581 5.70 23.65 -15.31
CA LEU A 581 6.04 23.08 -14.01
C LEU A 581 7.06 23.92 -13.21
N ASN A 582 7.93 24.65 -13.91
CA ASN A 582 8.97 25.45 -13.29
C ASN A 582 8.65 26.96 -13.31
N ASN A 583 7.43 27.34 -13.73
CA ASN A 583 6.94 28.72 -13.67
C ASN A 583 6.37 29.03 -12.27
N THR A 584 7.20 29.56 -11.39
CA THR A 584 6.82 29.85 -10.01
C THR A 584 5.71 30.90 -9.87
N GLN A 585 5.51 31.80 -10.86
CA GLN A 585 4.37 32.72 -10.85
C GLN A 585 3.05 31.96 -11.03
N LEU A 586 3.05 30.93 -11.86
CA LEU A 586 1.89 30.06 -12.09
C LEU A 586 1.68 29.09 -10.91
N THR A 587 2.73 28.34 -10.55
CA THR A 587 2.60 27.27 -9.54
C THR A 587 2.27 27.78 -8.15
N ARG A 588 2.72 28.99 -7.79
CA ARG A 588 2.41 29.65 -6.50
C ARG A 588 1.06 30.36 -6.47
N THR A 589 0.34 30.41 -7.58
CA THR A 589 -1.02 31.01 -7.64
C THR A 589 -2.11 29.97 -7.87
N GLN A 590 -1.84 28.96 -8.69
CA GLN A 590 -2.80 27.90 -9.05
C GLN A 590 -2.51 26.55 -8.38
N GLY A 591 -1.31 26.32 -7.90
CA GLY A 591 -0.79 25.02 -7.46
C GLY A 591 0.08 24.38 -8.53
N LEU A 592 0.97 23.49 -8.11
CA LEU A 592 1.77 22.64 -9.02
C LEU A 592 0.93 21.46 -9.55
N VAL A 593 -0.03 21.02 -8.74
CA VAL A 593 -0.88 19.86 -8.99
C VAL A 593 -2.35 20.19 -8.76
N ALA A 594 -3.24 19.42 -9.35
CA ALA A 594 -4.69 19.57 -9.15
C ALA A 594 -5.12 19.10 -7.74
N SER A 595 -4.41 18.14 -7.17
CA SER A 595 -4.65 17.63 -5.83
C SER A 595 -3.34 17.33 -5.12
N VAL A 596 -3.24 17.76 -3.86
CA VAL A 596 -2.15 17.37 -2.96
C VAL A 596 -2.33 15.96 -2.41
N MET A 597 -3.46 15.32 -2.73
CA MET A 597 -3.74 13.92 -2.38
C MET A 597 -3.15 12.93 -3.39
N ASP A 598 -2.29 13.40 -4.29
CA ASP A 598 -1.50 12.57 -5.19
C ASP A 598 -0.12 12.28 -4.60
N TYR A 599 0.45 11.12 -4.89
CA TYR A 599 1.86 10.82 -4.65
C TYR A 599 2.69 11.31 -5.84
N VAL A 600 3.03 12.58 -5.83
CA VAL A 600 3.82 13.18 -6.90
C VAL A 600 5.32 12.96 -6.70
N PRO A 601 6.11 12.83 -7.80
CA PRO A 601 7.56 12.83 -7.71
C PRO A 601 8.06 14.21 -7.35
N ILE A 602 9.34 14.31 -7.05
CA ILE A 602 9.98 15.60 -7.03
C ILE A 602 9.94 16.26 -8.42
N ASN A 603 9.57 17.54 -8.48
CA ASN A 603 9.65 18.33 -9.71
C ASN A 603 11.11 18.70 -9.98
N LEU A 604 11.73 18.03 -10.97
CA LEU A 604 13.08 18.35 -11.43
C LEU A 604 13.03 19.02 -12.80
N ALA A 605 13.57 20.22 -12.89
CA ALA A 605 13.73 20.92 -14.14
C ALA A 605 14.72 20.19 -15.06
N PRO A 606 14.60 20.31 -16.39
CA PRO A 606 15.61 19.83 -17.31
C PRO A 606 16.98 20.43 -17.00
N ALA A 607 18.04 19.63 -17.12
CA ALA A 607 19.42 20.07 -16.85
C ALA A 607 19.74 21.36 -17.61
N GLY A 608 20.22 22.38 -16.88
CA GLY A 608 20.54 23.71 -17.42
C GLY A 608 19.37 24.69 -17.49
N SER A 609 18.15 24.28 -17.11
CA SER A 609 17.00 25.17 -16.94
C SER A 609 16.90 25.70 -15.53
N VAL A 610 16.11 26.75 -15.33
CA VAL A 610 15.84 27.31 -13.99
C VAL A 610 14.89 26.35 -13.24
N GLN A 611 15.28 25.94 -12.02
CA GLN A 611 14.49 25.12 -11.15
C GLN A 611 13.39 25.94 -10.49
N GLY A 612 12.12 25.47 -10.58
CA GLY A 612 10.99 25.99 -9.85
C GLY A 612 10.85 25.36 -8.47
N ASP A 613 9.63 25.44 -7.90
CA ASP A 613 9.33 24.76 -6.65
C ASP A 613 9.40 23.24 -6.84
N TYR A 614 10.00 22.55 -5.87
CA TYR A 614 10.14 21.08 -5.90
C TYR A 614 8.82 20.37 -5.58
N PHE A 615 7.98 20.98 -4.74
CA PHE A 615 6.68 20.48 -4.32
C PHE A 615 5.63 21.59 -4.34
N SER A 616 4.36 21.21 -4.39
CA SER A 616 3.28 22.18 -4.42
C SER A 616 3.26 23.07 -3.16
N ALA A 617 3.12 24.35 -3.39
CA ALA A 617 3.00 25.36 -2.33
C ALA A 617 1.54 25.66 -1.95
N LEU A 618 0.57 25.05 -2.64
CA LEU A 618 -0.87 25.28 -2.46
C LEU A 618 -1.64 23.98 -2.67
N VAL A 619 -2.81 23.88 -2.02
CA VAL A 619 -3.84 22.89 -2.40
C VAL A 619 -4.38 23.22 -3.78
N GLY A 620 -4.71 22.19 -4.57
CA GLY A 620 -5.12 22.34 -5.95
C GLY A 620 -6.61 22.57 -6.16
N PRO A 621 -7.04 22.75 -7.41
CA PRO A 621 -8.45 22.96 -7.74
C PRO A 621 -9.34 21.76 -7.43
N TYR A 622 -8.84 20.52 -7.51
CA TYR A 622 -9.58 19.34 -7.07
C TYR A 622 -9.81 19.37 -5.56
N ASP A 623 -8.80 19.73 -4.78
CA ASP A 623 -8.89 19.81 -3.31
C ASP A 623 -9.91 20.87 -2.90
N ASP A 624 -9.89 22.04 -3.55
CA ASP A 624 -10.87 23.10 -3.36
C ASP A 624 -12.30 22.59 -3.60
N TRP A 625 -12.52 21.84 -4.69
CA TRP A 625 -13.82 21.29 -5.07
C TRP A 625 -14.26 20.14 -4.14
N ALA A 626 -13.33 19.28 -3.73
CA ALA A 626 -13.63 18.21 -2.79
C ALA A 626 -14.04 18.76 -1.41
N ILE A 627 -13.34 19.79 -0.92
CA ILE A 627 -13.72 20.49 0.32
C ILE A 627 -15.07 21.23 0.15
N GLU A 628 -15.36 21.83 -1.01
CA GLU A 628 -16.68 22.40 -1.29
C GLU A 628 -17.76 21.30 -1.17
N TYR A 629 -17.57 20.13 -1.79
CA TYR A 629 -18.50 19.01 -1.70
C TYR A 629 -18.71 18.57 -0.24
N GLY A 630 -17.63 18.38 0.50
CA GLY A 630 -17.66 17.86 1.86
C GLY A 630 -18.21 18.81 2.90
N TYR A 631 -17.89 20.11 2.79
CA TYR A 631 -18.03 21.06 3.91
C TYR A 631 -18.92 22.27 3.64
N LYS A 632 -19.23 22.59 2.39
CA LYS A 632 -20.16 23.69 2.09
C LYS A 632 -21.49 23.49 2.81
N VAL A 633 -21.96 24.53 3.49
CA VAL A 633 -23.25 24.48 4.17
C VAL A 633 -24.37 24.48 3.14
N ILE A 634 -25.15 23.41 3.14
CA ILE A 634 -26.27 23.19 2.22
C ILE A 634 -27.57 23.12 3.05
N GLY A 635 -28.59 23.83 2.62
CA GLY A 635 -29.94 23.71 3.15
C GLY A 635 -30.53 22.34 2.79
N GLY A 636 -31.55 21.87 3.48
CA GLY A 636 -32.20 20.60 3.14
C GLY A 636 -32.80 19.83 4.33
N GLY A 637 -32.90 20.48 5.49
CA GLY A 637 -33.45 19.88 6.71
C GLY A 637 -32.51 18.83 7.33
N LEU A 638 -33.05 17.93 8.17
CA LEU A 638 -32.27 16.92 8.89
C LEU A 638 -32.00 15.64 8.06
N ASN A 639 -32.76 15.43 6.97
CA ASN A 639 -32.59 14.24 6.12
C ASN A 639 -31.38 14.41 5.19
N PRO A 640 -30.39 13.50 5.18
CA PRO A 640 -29.24 13.56 4.26
C PRO A 640 -29.64 13.65 2.78
N ARG A 641 -30.75 13.04 2.37
CA ARG A 641 -31.26 13.12 0.99
C ARG A 641 -31.71 14.55 0.61
N GLY A 642 -31.99 15.42 1.56
CA GLY A 642 -32.36 16.83 1.29
C GLY A 642 -31.22 17.66 0.69
N GLU A 643 -29.95 17.26 0.90
CA GLU A 643 -28.77 17.91 0.29
C GLU A 643 -28.48 17.42 -1.15
N LEU A 644 -29.09 16.30 -1.58
CA LEU A 644 -28.73 15.59 -2.81
C LEU A 644 -28.75 16.46 -4.09
N PRO A 645 -29.75 17.33 -4.34
CA PRO A 645 -29.75 18.17 -5.55
C PRO A 645 -28.52 19.10 -5.62
N ALA A 646 -28.15 19.72 -4.51
CA ALA A 646 -27.01 20.62 -4.45
C ALA A 646 -25.70 19.86 -4.54
N LEU A 647 -25.61 18.67 -3.91
CA LEU A 647 -24.43 17.80 -4.01
C LEU A 647 -24.24 17.30 -5.45
N GLN A 648 -25.32 16.92 -6.14
CA GLN A 648 -25.27 16.54 -7.55
C GLN A 648 -24.80 17.69 -8.43
N GLN A 649 -25.22 18.91 -8.16
CA GLN A 649 -24.73 20.09 -8.88
C GLN A 649 -23.24 20.30 -8.68
N ILE A 650 -22.70 20.13 -7.47
CA ILE A 650 -21.26 20.23 -7.22
C ILE A 650 -20.54 19.09 -7.95
N ALA A 651 -21.01 17.84 -7.79
CA ALA A 651 -20.39 16.66 -8.37
C ALA A 651 -20.46 16.63 -9.91
N SER A 652 -21.43 17.31 -10.54
CA SER A 652 -21.56 17.36 -12.01
C SER A 652 -20.36 18.04 -12.70
N ARG A 653 -19.54 18.77 -11.96
CA ARG A 653 -18.31 19.40 -12.45
C ARG A 653 -17.17 18.38 -12.66
N ALA A 654 -17.31 17.11 -12.27
CA ALA A 654 -16.31 16.07 -12.44
C ALA A 654 -15.81 15.87 -13.89
N GLY A 655 -16.55 16.38 -14.89
CA GLY A 655 -16.11 16.40 -16.29
C GLY A 655 -15.04 17.46 -16.62
N GLU A 656 -14.72 18.38 -15.73
CA GLU A 656 -13.61 19.34 -15.85
C GLU A 656 -12.28 18.61 -15.65
N ALA A 657 -11.29 18.84 -16.52
CA ALA A 657 -10.02 18.11 -16.50
C ALA A 657 -9.29 18.21 -15.14
N GLN A 658 -9.34 19.38 -14.51
CA GLN A 658 -8.69 19.65 -13.22
C GLN A 658 -9.40 18.96 -12.02
N LEU A 659 -10.60 18.40 -12.24
CA LEU A 659 -11.40 17.74 -11.21
C LEU A 659 -11.48 16.22 -11.43
N ALA A 660 -10.65 15.68 -12.32
CA ALA A 660 -10.55 14.25 -12.53
C ALA A 660 -10.13 13.54 -11.24
N TYR A 661 -10.67 12.33 -11.02
CA TYR A 661 -10.45 11.55 -9.81
C TYR A 661 -10.07 10.10 -10.12
N ALA A 662 -8.97 9.65 -9.57
CA ALA A 662 -8.52 8.27 -9.62
C ALA A 662 -7.97 7.84 -8.24
N PRO A 663 -8.66 6.97 -7.49
CA PRO A 663 -8.18 6.42 -6.23
C PRO A 663 -7.22 5.23 -6.42
N ASP A 664 -6.77 4.64 -5.30
CA ASP A 664 -5.80 3.54 -5.26
C ASP A 664 -6.18 2.35 -6.14
N GLU A 665 -7.46 1.97 -6.16
CA GLU A 665 -7.94 0.85 -6.96
C GLU A 665 -7.80 1.05 -8.48
N ASP A 666 -7.69 2.28 -8.96
CA ASP A 666 -7.51 2.58 -10.38
C ASP A 666 -6.06 2.42 -10.84
N THR A 667 -5.12 2.35 -9.91
CA THR A 667 -3.69 2.14 -10.22
C THR A 667 -3.31 0.65 -10.37
N VAL A 668 -4.23 -0.28 -10.01
CA VAL A 668 -3.87 -1.71 -9.80
C VAL A 668 -3.58 -2.45 -11.11
N ASP A 669 -4.27 -2.13 -12.19
CA ASP A 669 -4.18 -2.88 -13.46
C ASP A 669 -3.38 -2.17 -14.57
N ASP A 670 -2.75 -1.02 -14.25
CA ASP A 670 -1.97 -0.22 -15.18
C ASP A 670 -2.75 0.13 -16.46
N LEU A 671 -4.02 0.46 -16.31
CA LEU A 671 -4.89 0.77 -17.42
C LEU A 671 -4.71 2.20 -17.91
N ASP A 672 -4.81 3.16 -16.98
CA ASP A 672 -4.76 4.60 -17.25
C ASP A 672 -3.38 5.16 -16.94
N PRO A 673 -2.62 5.61 -17.95
CA PRO A 673 -1.31 6.24 -17.72
C PRO A 673 -1.38 7.48 -16.82
N ALA A 674 -2.53 8.16 -16.80
CA ALA A 674 -2.73 9.37 -16.01
C ALA A 674 -3.14 9.09 -14.54
N ALA A 675 -3.53 7.85 -14.23
CA ALA A 675 -3.84 7.38 -12.87
C ALA A 675 -2.67 6.58 -12.30
N ASN A 676 -1.56 7.26 -12.05
CA ASN A 676 -0.32 6.61 -11.64
C ASN A 676 0.35 7.41 -10.50
N ALA A 677 1.09 6.73 -9.64
CA ALA A 677 1.86 7.40 -8.61
C ALA A 677 3.26 7.76 -9.10
N PHE A 678 3.80 8.85 -8.60
CA PHE A 678 5.14 9.37 -8.92
C PHE A 678 5.30 9.70 -10.41
N ASP A 679 4.26 10.22 -11.00
CA ASP A 679 4.26 10.90 -12.29
C ASP A 679 3.96 12.39 -12.10
N LEU A 680 4.24 13.19 -13.11
CA LEU A 680 3.97 14.63 -13.08
C LEU A 680 3.75 15.14 -14.49
N SER A 681 2.81 16.08 -14.61
CA SER A 681 2.46 16.77 -15.86
C SER A 681 1.33 16.12 -16.66
N GLY A 682 0.53 16.95 -17.29
CA GLY A 682 -0.48 16.55 -18.28
C GLY A 682 0.12 15.92 -19.56
N ASN A 683 1.44 15.97 -19.73
CA ASN A 683 2.18 15.19 -20.71
C ASN A 683 3.32 14.42 -20.01
N MET A 684 2.94 13.36 -19.27
CA MET A 684 3.86 12.52 -18.53
C MET A 684 4.95 11.91 -19.43
N LEU A 685 4.63 11.57 -20.68
CA LEU A 685 5.59 10.98 -21.61
C LEU A 685 6.77 11.93 -21.89
N ARG A 686 6.48 13.21 -22.14
CA ARG A 686 7.50 14.24 -22.34
C ARG A 686 8.26 14.54 -21.03
N TYR A 687 7.56 14.59 -19.91
CA TYR A 687 8.20 14.73 -18.60
C TYR A 687 9.17 13.58 -18.34
N SER A 688 8.75 12.32 -18.57
CA SER A 688 9.61 11.15 -18.43
C SER A 688 10.85 11.21 -19.33
N GLN A 689 10.71 11.69 -20.58
CA GLN A 689 11.87 11.90 -21.48
C GLN A 689 12.87 12.92 -20.88
N TRP A 690 12.39 14.00 -20.27
CA TRP A 690 13.26 14.95 -19.57
C TRP A 690 14.01 14.31 -18.41
N GLN A 691 13.31 13.51 -17.61
CA GLN A 691 13.92 12.85 -16.45
C GLN A 691 14.90 11.73 -16.84
N LEU A 692 14.67 11.06 -17.97
CA LEU A 692 15.64 10.13 -18.55
C LEU A 692 16.93 10.85 -18.99
N GLU A 693 16.84 12.03 -19.60
CA GLU A 693 18.01 12.84 -19.95
C GLU A 693 18.70 13.42 -18.70
N ASN A 694 17.94 13.84 -17.68
CA ASN A 694 18.47 14.22 -16.38
C ASN A 694 19.29 13.09 -15.76
N SER A 695 18.76 11.86 -15.77
CA SER A 695 19.45 10.67 -15.25
C SER A 695 20.77 10.39 -15.99
N LYS A 696 20.77 10.49 -17.32
CA LYS A 696 22.02 10.38 -18.12
C LYS A 696 23.03 11.46 -17.77
N THR A 697 22.55 12.68 -17.52
CA THR A 697 23.40 13.81 -17.10
C THR A 697 23.99 13.56 -15.72
N MET A 698 23.19 13.06 -14.77
CA MET A 698 23.66 12.71 -13.42
C MET A 698 24.73 11.62 -13.47
N TRP A 699 24.54 10.52 -14.23
CA TRP A 699 25.58 9.49 -14.41
C TRP A 699 26.87 10.05 -15.01
N LYS A 700 26.77 10.90 -16.03
CA LYS A 700 27.95 11.52 -16.65
C LYS A 700 28.71 12.42 -15.67
N ARG A 701 28.04 13.04 -14.72
CA ARG A 701 28.68 13.82 -13.66
C ARG A 701 29.31 12.93 -12.59
N LEU A 702 28.70 11.79 -12.27
CA LEU A 702 29.28 10.79 -11.38
C LEU A 702 30.60 10.21 -11.91
N GLU A 703 30.80 10.09 -13.24
CA GLU A 703 32.05 9.65 -13.84
C GLU A 703 33.24 10.51 -13.38
N LYS A 704 33.03 11.83 -13.28
CA LYS A 704 34.02 12.82 -12.92
C LYS A 704 34.19 13.00 -11.41
N ARG A 705 33.29 12.40 -10.61
CA ARG A 705 33.27 12.56 -9.17
C ARG A 705 34.29 11.63 -8.52
N THR A 706 35.03 12.18 -7.55
CA THR A 706 35.89 11.42 -6.67
C THR A 706 35.38 11.60 -5.24
N PRO A 707 35.27 10.54 -4.43
CA PRO A 707 34.93 10.68 -3.03
C PRO A 707 35.93 11.59 -2.32
N PHE A 708 35.48 12.39 -1.37
CA PHE A 708 36.31 13.34 -0.66
C PHE A 708 36.76 12.75 0.69
N GLY A 709 38.03 12.99 1.02
CA GLY A 709 38.58 12.73 2.34
C GLY A 709 38.52 11.27 2.76
N GLU A 710 37.79 11.00 3.85
CA GLU A 710 37.59 9.65 4.42
C GLU A 710 36.37 8.91 3.81
N ASP A 711 35.66 9.54 2.85
CA ASP A 711 34.50 8.95 2.21
C ASP A 711 34.89 7.78 1.30
N GLY A 712 34.16 6.69 1.41
CA GLY A 712 34.41 5.51 0.60
C GLY A 712 33.70 5.54 -0.76
N TYR A 713 34.17 4.75 -1.69
CA TYR A 713 33.54 4.55 -3.01
C TYR A 713 32.10 4.00 -2.94
N ASN A 714 31.67 3.46 -1.79
CA ASN A 714 30.31 3.00 -1.56
C ASN A 714 29.24 4.09 -1.77
N GLU A 715 29.57 5.36 -1.54
CA GLU A 715 28.66 6.47 -1.83
C GLU A 715 28.34 6.59 -3.32
N LEU A 716 29.36 6.48 -4.18
CA LEU A 716 29.15 6.51 -5.63
C LEU A 716 28.25 5.37 -6.09
N ARG A 717 28.37 4.18 -5.49
CA ARG A 717 27.49 3.05 -5.77
C ARG A 717 26.03 3.37 -5.41
N VAL A 718 25.82 3.93 -4.23
CA VAL A 718 24.48 4.31 -3.77
C VAL A 718 23.86 5.37 -4.67
N MET A 719 24.63 6.39 -5.04
CA MET A 719 24.18 7.44 -5.96
C MET A 719 23.85 6.87 -7.34
N PHE A 720 24.70 5.99 -7.86
CA PHE A 720 24.45 5.32 -9.14
C PHE A 720 23.18 4.49 -9.11
N ASP A 721 22.98 3.71 -8.05
CA ASP A 721 21.79 2.87 -7.86
C ASP A 721 20.51 3.70 -7.73
N SER A 722 20.57 4.84 -7.04
CA SER A 722 19.42 5.74 -6.89
C SER A 722 19.02 6.36 -8.23
N VAL A 723 20.01 6.83 -9.02
CA VAL A 723 19.75 7.34 -10.38
C VAL A 723 19.22 6.22 -11.28
N PHE A 724 19.73 4.98 -11.13
CA PHE A 724 19.25 3.83 -11.89
C PHE A 724 17.80 3.49 -11.56
N GLY A 725 17.42 3.53 -10.28
CA GLY A 725 16.04 3.34 -9.84
C GLY A 725 15.09 4.41 -10.40
N TYR A 726 15.52 5.68 -10.37
CA TYR A 726 14.76 6.78 -10.94
C TYR A 726 14.58 6.66 -12.46
N TYR A 727 15.65 6.28 -13.16
CA TYR A 727 15.61 5.99 -14.60
C TYR A 727 14.63 4.85 -14.91
N PHE A 728 14.69 3.77 -14.13
CA PHE A 728 13.79 2.62 -14.27
C PHE A 728 12.33 3.05 -14.14
N GLN A 729 12.01 3.90 -13.17
CA GLN A 729 10.66 4.42 -12.97
C GLN A 729 10.15 5.19 -14.20
N GLN A 730 10.96 6.09 -14.76
CA GLN A 730 10.56 6.86 -15.95
C GLN A 730 10.34 5.97 -17.17
N VAL A 731 11.15 4.92 -17.32
CA VAL A 731 10.94 3.89 -18.35
C VAL A 731 9.60 3.18 -18.13
N MET A 732 9.27 2.83 -16.87
CA MET A 732 8.01 2.16 -16.56
C MET A 732 6.79 3.04 -16.82
N ASN A 733 6.83 4.31 -16.43
CA ASN A 733 5.78 5.28 -16.74
C ASN A 733 5.51 5.35 -18.26
N THR A 734 6.58 5.27 -19.08
CA THR A 734 6.48 5.23 -20.54
C THR A 734 5.74 3.99 -21.04
N THR A 735 5.91 2.82 -20.40
CA THR A 735 5.25 1.58 -20.83
C THR A 735 3.73 1.61 -20.70
N LEU A 736 3.20 2.45 -19.80
CA LEU A 736 1.76 2.54 -19.54
C LEU A 736 0.96 3.02 -20.74
N TYR A 737 1.57 3.83 -21.60
CA TYR A 737 0.91 4.37 -22.79
C TYR A 737 0.58 3.29 -23.84
N VAL A 738 1.42 2.25 -23.97
CA VAL A 738 1.22 1.21 -25.00
C VAL A 738 0.06 0.30 -24.62
N GLY A 739 -1.07 0.42 -25.32
CA GLY A 739 -2.32 -0.28 -25.02
C GLY A 739 -3.03 0.29 -23.79
N GLY A 740 -2.71 1.51 -23.36
CA GLY A 740 -3.38 2.20 -22.25
C GLY A 740 -4.76 2.73 -22.65
N GLN A 741 -5.61 2.97 -21.66
CA GLN A 741 -6.93 3.60 -21.80
C GLN A 741 -7.14 4.54 -20.60
N SER A 742 -7.62 5.75 -20.83
CA SER A 742 -8.09 6.58 -19.72
C SER A 742 -9.40 6.05 -19.18
N PHE A 743 -9.59 6.21 -17.87
CA PHE A 743 -10.82 5.86 -17.18
C PHE A 743 -11.41 7.05 -16.45
N SER A 744 -12.73 7.25 -16.53
CA SER A 744 -13.43 8.34 -15.86
C SER A 744 -14.75 7.88 -15.25
N ARG A 745 -15.04 8.36 -14.04
CA ARG A 745 -16.31 8.12 -13.31
C ARG A 745 -17.43 9.06 -13.72
N ILE A 746 -17.32 9.71 -14.88
CA ILE A 746 -18.37 10.62 -15.39
C ILE A 746 -19.67 9.88 -15.64
N ARG A 747 -20.78 10.57 -15.38
CA ARG A 747 -22.12 10.08 -15.69
C ARG A 747 -22.59 10.60 -17.06
N PRO A 748 -23.51 9.92 -17.75
CA PRO A 748 -24.01 10.38 -19.06
C PRO A 748 -24.51 11.83 -19.05
N VAL A 749 -25.11 12.26 -17.95
CA VAL A 749 -25.64 13.63 -17.77
C VAL A 749 -24.53 14.69 -17.70
N ASP A 750 -23.35 14.32 -17.22
CA ASP A 750 -22.22 15.22 -17.02
C ASP A 750 -21.21 15.13 -18.18
N ALA A 751 -21.31 14.08 -18.98
CA ALA A 751 -20.25 13.61 -19.88
C ALA A 751 -20.07 14.49 -21.12
N LYS A 752 -21.07 15.28 -21.52
CA LYS A 752 -21.02 16.10 -22.76
C LYS A 752 -20.46 15.30 -23.97
N GLY A 753 -20.82 14.02 -24.08
CA GLY A 753 -20.35 13.11 -25.13
C GLY A 753 -19.05 12.35 -24.83
N LYS A 754 -18.39 12.58 -23.67
CA LYS A 754 -17.24 11.75 -23.27
C LYS A 754 -17.71 10.37 -22.84
N LEU A 755 -16.85 9.36 -23.05
CA LEU A 755 -17.09 7.98 -22.61
C LEU A 755 -16.26 7.69 -21.37
N PRO A 756 -16.67 6.71 -20.52
CA PRO A 756 -15.88 6.30 -19.34
C PRO A 756 -14.50 5.77 -19.70
N PHE A 757 -14.37 5.05 -20.81
CA PHE A 757 -13.11 4.51 -21.30
C PHE A 757 -12.77 5.15 -22.64
N VAL A 758 -11.55 5.69 -22.74
CA VAL A 758 -11.02 6.26 -24.01
C VAL A 758 -9.63 5.68 -24.24
N PRO A 759 -9.36 4.97 -25.34
CA PRO A 759 -8.02 4.52 -25.69
C PRO A 759 -7.05 5.69 -25.79
N ILE A 760 -5.80 5.48 -25.35
CA ILE A 760 -4.73 6.46 -25.52
C ILE A 760 -4.50 6.72 -27.01
N GLU A 761 -4.28 7.97 -27.38
CA GLU A 761 -4.08 8.38 -28.76
C GLU A 761 -2.94 7.60 -29.43
N LEU A 762 -3.16 7.16 -30.67
CA LEU A 762 -2.20 6.37 -31.43
C LEU A 762 -0.82 7.04 -31.53
N ALA A 763 -0.80 8.38 -31.69
CA ALA A 763 0.43 9.16 -31.74
C ALA A 763 1.26 9.02 -30.44
N GLN A 764 0.61 9.11 -29.29
CA GLN A 764 1.25 8.96 -27.97
C GLN A 764 1.75 7.53 -27.74
N GLN A 765 0.98 6.51 -28.15
CA GLN A 765 1.41 5.12 -28.05
C GLN A 765 2.67 4.84 -28.90
N ARG A 766 2.73 5.40 -30.11
CA ARG A 766 3.92 5.31 -30.99
C ARG A 766 5.11 6.09 -30.44
N GLU A 767 4.88 7.26 -29.85
CA GLU A 767 5.92 8.04 -29.18
C GLU A 767 6.49 7.28 -27.97
N ALA A 768 5.64 6.59 -27.21
CA ALA A 768 6.09 5.73 -26.11
C ALA A 768 6.99 4.59 -26.61
N LEU A 769 6.62 3.90 -27.69
CA LEU A 769 7.48 2.88 -28.32
C LEU A 769 8.81 3.45 -28.78
N ALA A 770 8.82 4.62 -29.45
CA ALA A 770 10.05 5.29 -29.87
C ALA A 770 10.92 5.73 -28.69
N THR A 771 10.31 6.15 -27.58
CA THR A 771 11.02 6.47 -26.35
C THR A 771 11.67 5.22 -25.76
N LEU A 772 10.98 4.10 -25.70
CA LEU A 772 11.54 2.83 -25.24
C LEU A 772 12.65 2.32 -26.17
N GLU A 773 12.52 2.50 -27.50
CA GLU A 773 13.62 2.22 -28.42
C GLU A 773 14.86 3.02 -28.03
N LYS A 774 14.72 4.35 -27.90
CA LYS A 774 15.85 5.25 -27.64
C LYS A 774 16.54 4.98 -26.30
N TYR A 775 15.75 4.76 -25.24
CA TYR A 775 16.29 4.72 -23.87
C TYR A 775 16.49 3.32 -23.30
N VAL A 776 15.92 2.28 -23.93
CA VAL A 776 16.02 0.90 -23.44
C VAL A 776 16.62 -0.06 -24.46
N PHE A 777 16.17 0.02 -25.72
CA PHE A 777 16.52 -0.99 -26.72
C PHE A 777 17.65 -0.58 -27.65
N ALA A 778 17.91 0.71 -27.86
CA ALA A 778 18.96 1.17 -28.75
C ALA A 778 20.35 0.65 -28.35
N PRO A 779 21.27 0.43 -29.32
CA PRO A 779 22.62 -0.05 -29.03
C PRO A 779 23.43 0.85 -28.08
N ASP A 780 23.11 2.14 -28.04
CA ASP A 780 23.75 3.18 -27.22
C ASP A 780 22.87 3.67 -26.05
N ALA A 781 21.77 2.95 -25.75
CA ALA A 781 20.89 3.31 -24.64
C ALA A 781 21.67 3.38 -23.31
N PHE A 782 22.60 2.44 -23.11
CA PHE A 782 23.43 2.35 -21.91
C PHE A 782 24.92 2.40 -22.31
N SER A 783 25.61 3.44 -21.84
CA SER A 783 27.05 3.61 -22.02
C SER A 783 27.65 4.23 -20.75
N PHE A 784 28.53 3.51 -20.09
CA PHE A 784 29.20 3.93 -18.86
C PHE A 784 30.72 3.83 -19.05
N ALA A 785 31.44 4.82 -18.52
CA ALA A 785 32.90 4.77 -18.52
C ALA A 785 33.38 3.59 -17.64
N PRO A 786 34.35 2.79 -18.08
CA PRO A 786 34.91 1.69 -17.30
C PRO A 786 35.39 2.14 -15.92
N GLU A 787 35.95 3.35 -15.83
CA GLU A 787 36.40 3.93 -14.57
C GLU A 787 35.26 4.13 -13.59
N LEU A 788 34.09 4.59 -14.00
CA LEU A 788 32.92 4.73 -13.13
C LEU A 788 32.51 3.37 -12.58
N LEU A 789 32.36 2.35 -13.43
CA LEU A 789 31.93 1.02 -13.02
C LEU A 789 32.88 0.40 -12.01
N ASN A 790 34.19 0.64 -12.13
CA ASN A 790 35.20 0.16 -11.21
C ASN A 790 35.26 0.95 -9.88
N LYS A 791 34.59 2.12 -9.79
CA LYS A 791 34.40 2.89 -8.56
C LYS A 791 33.20 2.43 -7.73
N LEU A 792 32.30 1.59 -8.26
CA LEU A 792 31.04 1.21 -7.60
C LEU A 792 31.21 0.09 -6.56
N ALA A 793 32.07 0.31 -5.57
CA ALA A 793 32.34 -0.62 -4.49
C ALA A 793 31.21 -0.60 -3.42
N PRO A 794 30.82 -1.73 -2.84
CA PRO A 794 29.87 -1.75 -1.73
C PRO A 794 30.56 -1.43 -0.40
N SER A 795 29.75 -1.01 0.61
CA SER A 795 30.22 -0.99 1.99
C SER A 795 30.52 -2.41 2.48
N ARG A 796 31.54 -2.53 3.36
CA ARG A 796 31.96 -3.82 3.96
C ARG A 796 31.97 -3.78 5.48
N TRP A 797 31.27 -2.81 6.05
CA TRP A 797 31.05 -2.79 7.50
C TRP A 797 30.17 -3.96 7.91
N GLU A 798 30.57 -4.66 8.96
CA GLU A 798 29.86 -5.80 9.51
C GLU A 798 29.69 -5.60 11.02
N HIS A 799 28.51 -5.23 11.43
CA HIS A 799 28.07 -5.10 12.82
C HIS A 799 26.56 -5.15 12.89
N TRP A 800 25.97 -5.22 14.10
CA TRP A 800 24.53 -5.11 14.25
C TRP A 800 24.03 -3.82 13.57
N GLY A 801 22.91 -3.91 12.83
CA GLY A 801 22.35 -2.77 12.11
C GLY A 801 23.14 -2.32 10.88
N SER A 802 24.25 -3.01 10.50
CA SER A 802 24.85 -2.80 9.18
C SER A 802 23.96 -3.44 8.10
N PRO A 803 23.91 -2.84 6.90
CA PRO A 803 23.22 -3.44 5.77
C PRO A 803 23.79 -4.83 5.47
N ALA A 804 22.96 -5.72 4.94
CA ALA A 804 23.40 -7.03 4.50
C ALA A 804 24.57 -6.90 3.50
N LEU A 805 25.56 -7.78 3.62
CA LEU A 805 26.70 -7.80 2.72
C LEU A 805 26.22 -8.05 1.29
N VAL A 806 26.57 -7.15 0.37
CA VAL A 806 26.16 -7.26 -1.02
C VAL A 806 27.04 -8.27 -1.77
N PHE A 807 26.38 -9.19 -2.48
CA PHE A 807 27.02 -10.14 -3.40
C PHE A 807 26.32 -10.13 -4.76
N PRO A 808 27.02 -10.26 -5.89
CA PRO A 808 28.49 -10.31 -5.99
C PRO A 808 29.13 -9.00 -5.51
N LEU A 809 30.40 -9.08 -5.10
CA LEU A 809 31.16 -7.94 -4.58
C LEU A 809 31.34 -6.84 -5.63
N ASP A 810 31.69 -7.26 -6.85
CA ASP A 810 31.77 -6.39 -8.01
C ASP A 810 30.38 -5.92 -8.46
N TYR A 811 30.31 -4.82 -9.19
CA TYR A 811 29.05 -4.25 -9.61
C TYR A 811 28.48 -4.97 -10.85
N PRO A 812 27.36 -5.70 -10.75
CA PRO A 812 26.83 -6.52 -11.83
C PRO A 812 26.01 -5.69 -12.84
N ILE A 813 26.64 -4.73 -13.50
CA ILE A 813 25.95 -3.79 -14.42
C ILE A 813 25.20 -4.51 -15.55
N GLY A 814 25.77 -5.63 -16.06
CA GLY A 814 25.15 -6.44 -17.10
C GLY A 814 23.79 -7.01 -16.69
N ASP A 815 23.73 -7.55 -15.48
CA ASP A 815 22.51 -8.15 -14.94
C ASP A 815 21.45 -7.09 -14.66
N ARG A 816 21.84 -5.91 -14.15
CA ARG A 816 20.94 -4.80 -13.89
C ARG A 816 20.30 -4.25 -15.16
N ILE A 817 21.08 -4.02 -16.20
CA ILE A 817 20.55 -3.58 -17.50
C ILE A 817 19.66 -4.67 -18.11
N THR A 818 20.11 -5.93 -18.09
CA THR A 818 19.32 -7.05 -18.59
C THR A 818 18.01 -7.19 -17.83
N PHE A 819 18.01 -6.98 -16.51
CA PHE A 819 16.79 -6.98 -15.70
C PHE A 819 15.80 -5.90 -16.16
N LEU A 820 16.24 -4.64 -16.33
CA LEU A 820 15.41 -3.55 -16.82
C LEU A 820 14.83 -3.88 -18.21
N GLN A 821 15.68 -4.32 -19.13
CA GLN A 821 15.27 -4.65 -20.51
C GLN A 821 14.28 -5.82 -20.56
N ARG A 822 14.54 -6.88 -19.78
CA ARG A 822 13.64 -8.03 -19.61
C ARG A 822 12.29 -7.58 -19.08
N PHE A 823 12.32 -6.74 -18.05
CA PHE A 823 11.11 -6.26 -17.40
C PHE A 823 10.23 -5.48 -18.40
N VAL A 824 10.79 -4.53 -19.13
CA VAL A 824 10.06 -3.76 -20.15
C VAL A 824 9.47 -4.67 -21.23
N LEU A 825 10.25 -5.63 -21.74
CA LEU A 825 9.74 -6.59 -22.72
C LEU A 825 8.58 -7.42 -22.20
N ARG A 826 8.67 -7.89 -20.93
CA ARG A 826 7.62 -8.70 -20.32
C ARG A 826 6.35 -7.89 -20.03
N VAL A 827 6.46 -6.61 -19.71
CA VAL A 827 5.30 -5.71 -19.55
C VAL A 827 4.62 -5.47 -20.90
N LEU A 828 5.38 -5.09 -21.93
CA LEU A 828 4.86 -4.81 -23.27
C LEU A 828 4.20 -6.04 -23.92
N LEU A 829 4.79 -7.21 -23.72
CA LEU A 829 4.37 -8.47 -24.34
C LEU A 829 3.65 -9.39 -23.33
N SER A 830 3.14 -8.84 -22.23
CA SER A 830 2.35 -9.59 -21.26
C SER A 830 1.01 -10.04 -21.84
N PRO A 831 0.45 -11.17 -21.38
CA PRO A 831 -0.85 -11.64 -21.83
C PRO A 831 -1.97 -10.61 -21.67
N ALA A 832 -2.00 -9.89 -20.55
CA ALA A 832 -3.00 -8.85 -20.28
C ALA A 832 -2.84 -7.66 -21.26
N ARG A 833 -1.61 -7.21 -21.50
CA ARG A 833 -1.34 -6.10 -22.43
C ARG A 833 -1.69 -6.45 -23.88
N LEU A 834 -1.31 -7.66 -24.32
CA LEU A 834 -1.64 -8.14 -25.67
C LEU A 834 -3.14 -8.34 -25.86
N ALA A 835 -3.86 -8.82 -24.84
CA ALA A 835 -5.32 -8.91 -24.88
C ALA A 835 -5.95 -7.51 -24.97
N ARG A 836 -5.46 -6.54 -24.20
CA ARG A 836 -5.92 -5.16 -24.20
C ARG A 836 -5.70 -4.47 -25.55
N LEU A 837 -4.55 -4.68 -26.19
CA LEU A 837 -4.26 -4.19 -27.54
C LEU A 837 -5.23 -4.78 -28.57
N ARG A 838 -5.46 -6.09 -28.55
CA ARG A 838 -6.46 -6.74 -29.42
C ARG A 838 -7.86 -6.14 -29.21
N ASP A 839 -8.28 -5.96 -27.98
CA ASP A 839 -9.60 -5.40 -27.65
C ASP A 839 -9.70 -3.92 -28.03
N ALA A 840 -8.59 -3.17 -28.01
CA ALA A 840 -8.55 -1.78 -28.46
C ALA A 840 -8.85 -1.64 -29.96
N GLU A 841 -8.50 -2.65 -30.78
CA GLU A 841 -8.88 -2.69 -32.20
C GLU A 841 -10.40 -2.76 -32.41
N LEU A 842 -11.15 -3.31 -31.45
CA LEU A 842 -12.62 -3.35 -31.46
C LEU A 842 -13.26 -2.08 -30.89
N LYS A 843 -12.53 -1.33 -30.06
CA LYS A 843 -13.00 -0.13 -29.34
C LYS A 843 -12.64 1.18 -30.03
N SER A 844 -11.85 1.13 -31.13
CA SER A 844 -11.36 2.30 -31.85
C SER A 844 -11.68 2.20 -33.33
N ALA A 845 -11.71 3.35 -34.00
CA ALA A 845 -11.67 3.34 -35.47
C ALA A 845 -10.34 2.71 -35.94
N PRO A 846 -10.37 1.92 -37.03
CA PRO A 846 -9.21 1.13 -37.50
C PRO A 846 -7.91 1.93 -37.71
N GLU A 847 -8.03 3.21 -38.04
CA GLU A 847 -6.91 4.14 -38.24
C GLU A 847 -6.35 4.71 -36.94
N ASN A 848 -7.10 4.61 -35.83
CA ASN A 848 -6.75 5.16 -34.52
C ASN A 848 -6.27 4.08 -33.51
N ALA A 849 -6.35 2.79 -33.87
CA ALA A 849 -5.92 1.70 -33.02
C ALA A 849 -4.45 1.35 -33.25
N LEU A 850 -3.67 1.21 -32.18
CA LEU A 850 -2.37 0.56 -32.23
C LEU A 850 -2.57 -0.95 -32.35
N LYS A 851 -2.18 -1.54 -33.47
CA LYS A 851 -2.45 -2.94 -33.79
C LYS A 851 -1.39 -3.88 -33.22
N LEU A 852 -1.78 -5.10 -32.84
CA LEU A 852 -0.86 -6.14 -32.39
C LEU A 852 0.33 -6.37 -33.34
N PRO A 853 0.14 -6.48 -34.70
CA PRO A 853 1.27 -6.65 -35.61
C PRO A 853 2.25 -5.48 -35.59
N GLU A 854 1.76 -4.24 -35.37
CA GLU A 854 2.62 -3.06 -35.30
C GLU A 854 3.52 -3.11 -34.08
N VAL A 855 2.96 -3.46 -32.88
CA VAL A 855 3.73 -3.55 -31.64
C VAL A 855 4.79 -4.63 -31.73
N LEU A 856 4.42 -5.87 -32.11
CA LEU A 856 5.35 -6.99 -32.20
C LEU A 856 6.48 -6.72 -33.20
N ASN A 857 6.14 -6.19 -34.39
CA ASN A 857 7.11 -5.87 -35.43
C ASN A 857 8.04 -4.71 -35.02
N THR A 858 7.52 -3.66 -34.35
CA THR A 858 8.33 -2.54 -33.85
C THR A 858 9.33 -3.04 -32.81
N VAL A 859 8.86 -3.77 -31.80
CA VAL A 859 9.75 -4.34 -30.77
C VAL A 859 10.80 -5.27 -31.40
N GLN A 860 10.40 -6.13 -32.35
CA GLN A 860 11.35 -7.00 -33.04
C GLN A 860 12.39 -6.22 -33.83
N LYS A 861 12.00 -5.19 -34.60
CA LYS A 861 12.93 -4.35 -35.36
C LYS A 861 13.93 -3.64 -34.42
N ASP A 862 13.47 -3.11 -33.31
CA ASP A 862 14.30 -2.37 -32.38
C ASP A 862 15.31 -3.29 -31.66
N VAL A 863 14.83 -4.45 -31.22
CA VAL A 863 15.67 -5.46 -30.53
C VAL A 863 16.65 -6.12 -31.49
N TRP A 864 16.29 -6.38 -32.74
CA TRP A 864 17.11 -7.08 -33.72
C TRP A 864 17.61 -6.18 -34.84
N LYS A 865 17.79 -4.89 -34.55
CA LYS A 865 18.18 -3.86 -35.52
C LYS A 865 19.43 -4.23 -36.34
N GLU A 866 20.44 -4.81 -35.67
CA GLU A 866 21.71 -5.21 -36.30
C GLU A 866 21.51 -6.36 -37.32
N VAL A 867 20.49 -7.21 -37.09
CA VAL A 867 20.19 -8.37 -37.95
C VAL A 867 19.22 -8.01 -39.08
N LEU A 868 18.16 -7.25 -38.74
CA LEU A 868 17.07 -6.95 -39.67
C LEU A 868 17.34 -5.72 -40.55
N GLN A 869 18.21 -4.80 -40.07
CA GLN A 869 18.61 -3.58 -40.77
C GLN A 869 20.15 -3.43 -40.75
N PRO A 870 20.89 -4.42 -41.31
CA PRO A 870 22.35 -4.39 -41.26
C PRO A 870 22.91 -3.16 -41.97
N THR A 871 23.85 -2.51 -41.32
CA THR A 871 24.62 -1.40 -41.91
C THR A 871 25.83 -1.94 -42.64
N ASN A 872 26.46 -1.12 -43.54
CA ASN A 872 27.70 -1.50 -44.22
C ASN A 872 28.94 -1.54 -43.27
N LYS A 873 28.75 -1.29 -41.98
CA LYS A 873 29.80 -1.40 -40.95
C LYS A 873 29.98 -2.87 -40.52
N LYS A 874 31.15 -3.19 -39.97
CA LYS A 874 31.41 -4.47 -39.30
C LYS A 874 30.31 -4.73 -38.27
N MET A 875 29.62 -5.89 -38.37
CA MET A 875 28.61 -6.29 -37.41
C MET A 875 29.29 -6.71 -36.11
N GLU A 876 28.95 -5.97 -35.08
CA GLU A 876 29.38 -6.28 -33.70
C GLU A 876 28.20 -6.05 -32.77
N ILE A 877 27.73 -7.13 -32.12
CA ILE A 877 26.58 -7.07 -31.21
C ILE A 877 27.12 -7.04 -29.78
N SER A 878 26.90 -5.92 -29.08
CA SER A 878 27.37 -5.76 -27.71
C SER A 878 26.75 -6.77 -26.73
N THR A 879 27.35 -6.92 -25.55
CA THR A 879 26.87 -7.84 -24.51
C THR A 879 25.42 -7.51 -24.11
N PHE A 880 25.10 -6.24 -23.91
CA PHE A 880 23.73 -5.82 -23.54
C PHE A 880 22.72 -6.15 -24.64
N ARG A 881 23.09 -5.96 -25.89
CA ARG A 881 22.23 -6.29 -27.04
C ARG A 881 22.00 -7.78 -27.16
N ARG A 882 23.05 -8.61 -27.01
CA ARG A 882 22.89 -10.07 -27.02
C ARG A 882 21.97 -10.57 -25.89
N SER A 883 22.06 -9.98 -24.71
CA SER A 883 21.19 -10.29 -23.59
C SER A 883 19.73 -9.90 -23.88
N LEU A 884 19.49 -8.68 -24.35
CA LEU A 884 18.17 -8.21 -24.76
C LEU A 884 17.55 -9.11 -25.84
N GLN A 885 18.33 -9.48 -26.87
CA GLN A 885 17.88 -10.35 -27.94
C GLN A 885 17.50 -11.75 -27.45
N ARG A 886 18.24 -12.33 -26.48
CA ARG A 886 17.89 -13.60 -25.85
C ARG A 886 16.59 -13.52 -25.04
N GLU A 887 16.37 -12.44 -24.32
CA GLU A 887 15.13 -12.22 -23.56
C GLU A 887 13.93 -12.13 -24.48
N HIS A 888 14.01 -11.31 -25.52
CA HIS A 888 12.95 -11.20 -26.53
C HIS A 888 12.65 -12.56 -27.19
N LEU A 889 13.70 -13.27 -27.61
CA LEU A 889 13.58 -14.62 -28.17
C LEU A 889 12.87 -15.58 -27.22
N ALA A 890 13.22 -15.55 -25.93
CA ALA A 890 12.60 -16.42 -24.92
C ALA A 890 11.10 -16.15 -24.78
N ILE A 891 10.67 -14.88 -24.83
CA ILE A 891 9.26 -14.50 -24.78
C ILE A 891 8.52 -15.04 -26.02
N LEU A 892 9.02 -14.78 -27.23
CA LEU A 892 8.37 -15.28 -28.46
C LEU A 892 8.28 -16.81 -28.50
N ILE A 893 9.34 -17.50 -28.08
CA ILE A 893 9.35 -18.97 -27.96
C ILE A 893 8.29 -19.44 -26.94
N GLY A 894 8.19 -18.77 -25.81
CA GLY A 894 7.18 -19.07 -24.78
C GLY A 894 5.75 -18.98 -25.35
N MET A 895 5.47 -17.95 -26.16
CA MET A 895 4.19 -17.79 -26.82
C MET A 895 3.90 -18.91 -27.82
N VAL A 896 4.86 -19.21 -28.70
CA VAL A 896 4.70 -20.23 -29.77
C VAL A 896 4.53 -21.63 -29.16
N LEU A 897 5.28 -21.97 -28.11
CA LEU A 897 5.23 -23.26 -27.44
C LEU A 897 4.09 -23.38 -26.39
N ARG A 898 3.14 -22.44 -26.38
CA ARG A 898 1.99 -22.44 -25.45
C ARG A 898 2.37 -22.45 -23.96
N LYS A 899 3.55 -21.93 -23.62
CA LYS A 899 3.98 -21.78 -22.22
C LYS A 899 3.37 -20.54 -21.55
N THR A 900 2.84 -19.61 -22.33
CA THR A 900 2.19 -18.39 -21.88
C THR A 900 0.77 -18.30 -22.45
N ASN A 901 -0.18 -17.85 -21.64
CA ASN A 901 -1.59 -17.71 -22.02
C ASN A 901 -1.84 -16.38 -22.71
N VAL A 902 -1.34 -16.21 -23.94
CA VAL A 902 -1.55 -15.02 -24.77
C VAL A 902 -2.72 -15.23 -25.75
N PRO A 903 -3.35 -14.17 -26.28
CA PRO A 903 -4.31 -14.27 -27.38
C PRO A 903 -3.77 -15.07 -28.57
N GLU A 904 -4.60 -15.87 -29.23
CA GLU A 904 -4.17 -16.72 -30.35
C GLU A 904 -3.61 -15.90 -31.53
N ASP A 905 -4.12 -14.71 -31.77
CA ASP A 905 -3.57 -13.79 -32.78
C ASP A 905 -2.12 -13.37 -32.43
N ALA A 906 -1.87 -13.05 -31.16
CA ALA A 906 -0.51 -12.72 -30.71
C ALA A 906 0.44 -13.91 -30.83
N ARG A 907 -0.05 -15.13 -30.58
CA ARG A 907 0.69 -16.37 -30.76
C ARG A 907 1.05 -16.60 -32.23
N SER A 908 0.08 -16.43 -33.12
CA SER A 908 0.29 -16.56 -34.56
C SER A 908 1.28 -15.53 -35.08
N LEU A 909 1.20 -14.28 -34.60
CA LEU A 909 2.17 -13.23 -34.91
C LEU A 909 3.56 -13.54 -34.35
N ALA A 910 3.67 -14.06 -33.14
CA ALA A 910 4.96 -14.47 -32.57
C ALA A 910 5.63 -15.57 -33.41
N TRP A 911 4.85 -16.55 -33.91
CA TRP A 911 5.34 -17.55 -34.88
C TRP A 911 5.85 -16.92 -36.17
N TYR A 912 5.09 -15.94 -36.72
CA TYR A 912 5.44 -15.20 -37.93
C TYR A 912 6.73 -14.39 -37.74
N GLU A 913 6.86 -13.67 -36.61
CA GLU A 913 8.05 -12.90 -36.24
C GLU A 913 9.29 -13.80 -36.09
N LEU A 914 9.18 -14.97 -35.44
CA LEU A 914 10.28 -15.96 -35.36
C LEU A 914 10.70 -16.45 -36.74
N ARG A 915 9.77 -16.65 -37.67
CA ARG A 915 10.07 -17.06 -39.04
C ARG A 915 10.86 -15.98 -39.79
N GLN A 916 10.39 -14.72 -39.71
CA GLN A 916 11.10 -13.58 -40.34
C GLN A 916 12.51 -13.40 -39.73
N LEU A 917 12.61 -13.50 -38.39
CA LEU A 917 13.90 -13.39 -37.73
C LEU A 917 14.87 -14.48 -38.16
N ARG A 918 14.42 -15.74 -38.32
CA ARG A 918 15.24 -16.83 -38.86
C ARG A 918 15.78 -16.54 -40.24
N GLU A 919 14.97 -15.98 -41.12
CA GLU A 919 15.36 -15.58 -42.49
C GLU A 919 16.42 -14.46 -42.44
N GLY A 920 16.19 -13.45 -41.61
CA GLY A 920 17.15 -12.35 -41.34
C GLY A 920 18.48 -12.84 -40.81
N LEU A 921 18.46 -13.72 -39.79
CA LEU A 921 19.65 -14.36 -39.22
C LEU A 921 20.42 -15.16 -40.29
N SER A 922 19.71 -15.94 -41.10
CA SER A 922 20.34 -16.75 -42.14
C SER A 922 21.04 -15.87 -43.18
N LYS A 923 20.46 -14.71 -43.57
CA LYS A 923 21.04 -13.73 -44.43
C LYS A 923 22.27 -13.06 -43.77
N SER A 924 22.15 -12.65 -42.52
CA SER A 924 23.22 -12.02 -41.77
C SER A 924 24.42 -12.93 -41.58
N ILE A 925 24.20 -14.20 -41.23
CA ILE A 925 25.27 -15.21 -41.08
C ILE A 925 26.01 -15.45 -42.37
N ARG A 926 25.32 -15.54 -43.54
CA ARG A 926 25.97 -15.71 -44.85
C ARG A 926 26.84 -14.51 -45.22
N ASN A 927 26.42 -13.31 -44.83
CA ASN A 927 27.13 -12.06 -45.13
C ASN A 927 28.12 -11.64 -44.05
N LEU A 928 28.28 -12.46 -42.99
CA LEU A 928 29.10 -12.12 -41.84
C LEU A 928 30.57 -12.07 -42.23
N ASP A 929 31.22 -10.93 -42.00
CA ASP A 929 32.66 -10.75 -42.27
C ASP A 929 33.44 -11.79 -41.45
N ARG A 930 34.49 -12.34 -42.03
CA ARG A 930 35.42 -13.28 -41.36
C ARG A 930 36.05 -12.67 -40.08
N ARG A 931 36.09 -11.35 -40.00
CA ARG A 931 36.59 -10.55 -38.86
C ARG A 931 35.54 -10.30 -37.78
N ALA A 932 34.30 -10.78 -37.95
CA ALA A 932 33.30 -10.67 -36.87
C ALA A 932 33.80 -11.37 -35.59
N ASP A 933 33.54 -10.75 -34.45
CA ASP A 933 33.95 -11.34 -33.16
C ASP A 933 33.22 -12.67 -32.89
N THR A 934 33.85 -13.52 -32.10
CA THR A 934 33.36 -14.87 -31.78
C THR A 934 32.00 -14.82 -31.05
N TYR A 935 31.79 -13.83 -30.18
CA TYR A 935 30.52 -13.68 -29.46
C TYR A 935 29.34 -13.39 -30.39
N THR A 936 29.51 -12.47 -31.35
CA THR A 936 28.50 -12.15 -32.35
C THR A 936 28.18 -13.35 -33.21
N ARG A 937 29.22 -14.06 -33.74
CA ARG A 937 29.02 -15.26 -34.56
C ARG A 937 28.27 -16.36 -33.82
N ALA A 938 28.76 -16.75 -32.64
CA ALA A 938 28.13 -17.80 -31.82
C ALA A 938 26.68 -17.46 -31.47
N HIS A 939 26.41 -16.20 -31.10
CA HIS A 939 25.06 -15.73 -30.79
C HIS A 939 24.10 -15.85 -31.98
N LEU A 940 24.51 -15.42 -33.18
CA LEU A 940 23.65 -15.48 -34.36
C LEU A 940 23.35 -16.93 -34.76
N GLU A 941 24.38 -17.80 -34.78
CA GLU A 941 24.24 -19.21 -35.14
C GLU A 941 23.36 -19.97 -34.14
N GLU A 942 23.60 -19.82 -32.83
CA GLU A 942 22.82 -20.44 -31.77
C GLU A 942 21.35 -19.98 -31.84
N THR A 943 21.12 -18.69 -32.01
CA THR A 943 19.77 -18.11 -32.10
C THR A 943 18.99 -18.68 -33.29
N ARG A 944 19.60 -18.72 -34.49
CA ARG A 944 18.98 -19.31 -35.69
C ARG A 944 18.61 -20.79 -35.45
N ASP A 945 19.50 -21.56 -34.86
CA ASP A 945 19.29 -22.99 -34.63
C ASP A 945 18.18 -23.24 -33.57
N ARG A 946 18.09 -22.40 -32.52
CA ARG A 946 16.99 -22.42 -31.56
C ARG A 946 15.65 -22.14 -32.23
N ILE A 947 15.56 -21.07 -33.01
CA ILE A 947 14.33 -20.74 -33.76
C ILE A 947 13.93 -21.89 -34.68
N SER A 948 14.89 -22.47 -35.41
CA SER A 948 14.62 -23.58 -36.31
C SER A 948 14.05 -24.80 -35.59
N LYS A 949 14.58 -25.15 -34.40
CA LYS A 949 14.05 -26.23 -33.57
C LYS A 949 12.63 -25.96 -33.10
N VAL A 950 12.34 -24.72 -32.67
CA VAL A 950 11.00 -24.30 -32.22
C VAL A 950 9.96 -24.35 -33.32
N LEU A 951 10.29 -23.80 -34.51
CA LEU A 951 9.37 -23.79 -35.66
C LEU A 951 9.10 -25.20 -36.24
N ASN A 952 10.01 -26.14 -36.01
CA ASN A 952 9.88 -27.55 -36.41
C ASN A 952 9.33 -28.45 -35.28
N SER A 953 9.12 -27.95 -34.07
CA SER A 953 8.56 -28.72 -32.98
C SER A 953 7.11 -29.09 -33.25
N GLN A 954 6.70 -30.31 -32.96
CA GLN A 954 5.30 -30.69 -32.95
C GLN A 954 4.60 -29.94 -31.81
N ILE A 955 3.64 -29.09 -32.14
CA ILE A 955 2.80 -28.42 -31.16
C ILE A 955 1.85 -29.48 -30.61
N GLN A 956 2.02 -29.86 -29.35
CA GLN A 956 1.02 -30.67 -28.66
C GLN A 956 -0.26 -29.86 -28.56
N SER A 957 -1.30 -30.31 -29.25
CA SER A 957 -2.65 -29.81 -29.03
C SER A 957 -3.14 -30.26 -27.67
N ASN A 958 -3.42 -29.34 -26.79
CA ASN A 958 -4.17 -29.62 -25.55
C ASN A 958 -5.62 -29.91 -25.86
#